data_5ed23c551bb6c867602dd99eadcab02e
#
_entry.id   5ed23c551bb6c867602dd99eadcab02e
#
_cell.length_a   1.000
_cell.length_b   1.000
_cell.length_c   1.000
_cell.angle_alpha   90.00
_cell.angle_beta   90.00
_cell.angle_gamma   90.00
#
_symmetry.space_group_name_H-M   'P 1'
#
loop_
_entity.id
_entity.type
_entity.pdbx_description
1 polymer ?
#
loop_
_entity_poly.entity_id
_entity_poly.type
_entity_poly.pdbx_seq_one_letter_code
_entity_poly.pdbx_strand_id
1 'polypeptide(L)'
;MKFTRRKAIIGGIIGGGFLGVGFWFARERDRLGSRTLFNVQTGEAGLNGWIKISRDNSVIVAVPRAEMGQGVQTALAMLAAEEMDARWDQVRVEDPPEDGVYRNVDILIDGLPFSPEETGTVVDVAHWMAGKLGGVLGVSATGGSTSVRDAWLPMRTAGAVARDLLLRAASRKAAIPVADLIAVDGEIRRRDGAKVATFGELVDSVHDLAIRSPPPLKKPSDFKLIGTSPPRTDVPAKVTGAATFGVDVRLPHLLYAAVRNAPTFGGAAKGFTLKQAGLPEGIEKVVIVPGGIAAIGKSWWRANKFLDEEVEVQWQDGPEPRLDSATLWKHYEQLLDTGQPALTRTFGNEARSEKAHTFIATYRAPYLAHTPMEPMNCTAHVRKHDAGGQGIEVWMPNQSPTLMRLAAARTAGVSQSEVTVHTTFLGGGFGRRAEVDLVRQAVTCALAMPDRPVQVLWSREEDIRHDVYRPMALARWWADIDTEGATPRLAGVAKRQVAQSPTDQFPARTIGLPAQGKPEGNAVENPPYAFPSYRLEAIVAEGSVPVGFWRSVGHSHTAFFDESFIDELAHALAKDPLAFRRDLLAGKPRYLKVLDTVAREAGWGTALPAGSGRGIALRASFGSIVAQVAEVDVADGKTLQVKRVTCAIDCGPVVNPAIVRAQMESGIIYGLSAALYGEITLANGAVEQGNFPDYDAVRLADAPVMAVHLVDSGASAIGGVGEPGTPPIAPAVANAIFAATGIRLRNLPLRLA
;
A
#
# COMPACT_ATOMS: atom_id res chain seq x y z
N MET A 1 29.83 31.42 -9.26
CA MET A 1 28.60 30.64 -9.24
C MET A 1 27.83 30.87 -10.54
N LYS A 2 27.92 29.97 -11.54
CA LYS A 2 27.19 30.13 -12.81
C LYS A 2 25.79 29.50 -12.63
N PHE A 3 24.77 30.33 -12.57
CA PHE A 3 23.36 29.88 -12.61
C PHE A 3 23.06 29.31 -14.00
N THR A 4 22.78 28.04 -14.10
CA THR A 4 22.33 27.42 -15.36
C THR A 4 20.87 27.78 -15.64
N ARG A 5 20.49 27.93 -16.92
CA ARG A 5 19.13 28.25 -17.40
C ARG A 5 18.05 27.36 -16.79
N ARG A 6 18.36 26.09 -16.46
CA ARG A 6 17.46 25.16 -15.79
C ARG A 6 17.12 25.57 -14.35
N LYS A 7 18.06 26.11 -13.59
CA LYS A 7 17.84 26.65 -12.23
C LYS A 7 17.02 27.94 -12.24
N ALA A 8 17.15 28.75 -13.30
CA ALA A 8 16.34 29.96 -13.49
C ALA A 8 14.88 29.65 -13.87
N ILE A 9 14.64 28.59 -14.66
CA ILE A 9 13.26 28.15 -15.00
C ILE A 9 12.56 27.56 -13.78
N ILE A 10 13.25 26.76 -12.99
CA ILE A 10 12.70 26.22 -11.72
C ILE A 10 12.47 27.38 -10.71
N GLY A 11 13.39 28.33 -10.61
CA GLY A 11 13.22 29.53 -9.78
C GLY A 11 12.14 30.50 -10.29
N GLY A 12 11.92 30.58 -11.59
CA GLY A 12 10.87 31.43 -12.21
C GLY A 12 9.47 30.83 -12.08
N ILE A 13 9.34 29.52 -12.19
CA ILE A 13 8.07 28.80 -11.92
C ILE A 13 7.75 28.86 -10.41
N ILE A 14 8.75 28.78 -9.55
CA ILE A 14 8.60 28.92 -8.10
C ILE A 14 8.27 30.38 -7.72
N GLY A 15 8.88 31.40 -8.34
CA GLY A 15 8.70 32.81 -7.95
C GLY A 15 7.47 33.51 -8.54
N GLY A 16 7.11 33.26 -9.80
CA GLY A 16 5.98 33.91 -10.47
C GLY A 16 4.62 33.29 -10.22
N GLY A 17 4.57 31.98 -9.94
CA GLY A 17 3.36 31.27 -9.53
C GLY A 17 2.97 31.53 -8.05
N PHE A 18 3.91 31.96 -7.21
CA PHE A 18 3.73 32.07 -5.76
C PHE A 18 2.72 33.13 -5.32
N LEU A 19 2.56 34.24 -6.05
CA LEU A 19 1.64 35.32 -5.63
C LEU A 19 0.17 35.04 -6.02
N GLY A 20 -0.10 34.40 -7.15
CA GLY A 20 -1.46 34.05 -7.56
C GLY A 20 -1.96 32.75 -6.91
N VAL A 21 -1.08 31.76 -6.79
CA VAL A 21 -1.35 30.46 -6.18
C VAL A 21 -1.43 30.57 -4.65
N GLY A 22 -0.62 31.42 -4.01
CA GLY A 22 -0.64 31.64 -2.55
C GLY A 22 -1.99 32.14 -2.01
N PHE A 23 -2.71 32.96 -2.77
CA PHE A 23 -4.04 33.44 -2.37
C PHE A 23 -5.13 32.36 -2.52
N TRP A 24 -4.95 31.42 -3.45
CA TRP A 24 -5.88 30.30 -3.68
C TRP A 24 -5.66 29.17 -2.66
N PHE A 25 -4.41 28.92 -2.29
CA PHE A 25 -4.01 27.92 -1.27
C PHE A 25 -4.36 28.31 0.18
N ALA A 26 -4.60 29.59 0.47
CA ALA A 26 -5.01 30.06 1.81
C ALA A 26 -6.40 29.55 2.24
N ARG A 27 -7.18 28.98 1.31
CA ARG A 27 -8.42 28.26 1.57
C ARG A 27 -8.16 26.74 1.64
N GLU A 28 -7.42 26.27 2.62
CA GLU A 28 -7.57 24.87 3.00
C GLU A 28 -9.02 24.65 3.43
N ARG A 29 -9.74 23.82 2.67
CA ARG A 29 -11.05 23.36 3.11
C ARG A 29 -10.86 22.69 4.46
N ASP A 30 -11.59 23.14 5.45
CA ASP A 30 -11.64 22.51 6.76
C ASP A 30 -11.95 21.01 6.59
N ARG A 31 -11.02 20.14 6.99
CA ARG A 31 -11.20 18.69 6.92
C ARG A 31 -12.28 18.16 7.86
N LEU A 32 -12.92 19.03 8.64
CA LEU A 32 -14.03 18.64 9.51
C LEU A 32 -15.30 18.32 8.70
N GLY A 33 -15.55 19.01 7.60
CA GLY A 33 -16.73 18.84 6.77
C GLY A 33 -18.04 19.34 7.39
N SER A 34 -19.08 19.38 6.57
CA SER A 34 -20.43 19.74 7.04
C SER A 34 -21.12 18.55 7.70
N ARG A 35 -22.11 18.81 8.55
CA ARG A 35 -22.93 17.77 9.20
C ARG A 35 -23.78 16.94 8.24
N THR A 36 -24.10 17.48 7.07
CA THR A 36 -24.93 16.84 6.05
C THR A 36 -24.11 16.03 5.04
N LEU A 37 -22.79 16.13 5.09
CA LEU A 37 -21.90 15.41 4.17
C LEU A 37 -21.99 13.89 4.36
N PHE A 38 -22.05 13.45 5.61
CA PHE A 38 -22.23 12.06 5.96
C PHE A 38 -23.72 11.75 6.05
N ASN A 39 -24.24 11.01 5.08
CA ASN A 39 -25.67 10.73 4.90
C ASN A 39 -26.39 10.42 6.23
N VAL A 40 -27.29 11.32 6.65
CA VAL A 40 -28.01 11.25 7.93
C VAL A 40 -29.39 10.69 7.69
N GLN A 41 -29.71 9.56 8.32
CA GLN A 41 -31.01 8.90 8.25
C GLN A 41 -32.00 9.44 9.29
N THR A 42 -33.28 9.07 9.13
CA THR A 42 -34.29 9.38 10.17
C THR A 42 -33.90 8.77 11.52
N GLY A 43 -33.85 9.59 12.56
CA GLY A 43 -33.42 9.17 13.90
C GLY A 43 -31.93 9.29 14.16
N GLU A 44 -31.17 9.86 13.21
CA GLU A 44 -29.76 10.19 13.35
C GLU A 44 -29.53 11.70 13.42
N ALA A 45 -28.36 12.11 13.89
CA ALA A 45 -27.86 13.47 13.83
C ALA A 45 -26.39 13.51 13.46
N GLY A 46 -26.04 14.26 12.39
CA GLY A 46 -24.66 14.54 12.03
C GLY A 46 -24.03 15.52 13.03
N LEU A 47 -22.86 15.17 13.54
CA LEU A 47 -22.08 16.05 14.41
C LEU A 47 -21.03 16.83 13.60
N ASN A 48 -20.50 16.21 12.55
CA ASN A 48 -19.63 16.78 11.51
C ASN A 48 -19.60 15.85 10.31
N GLY A 49 -18.72 16.06 9.34
CA GLY A 49 -18.59 15.18 8.16
C GLY A 49 -18.06 13.79 8.43
N TRP A 50 -17.58 13.49 9.65
CA TRP A 50 -16.97 12.21 10.01
C TRP A 50 -17.80 11.39 11.00
N ILE A 51 -18.71 12.04 11.74
CA ILE A 51 -19.37 11.41 12.88
C ILE A 51 -20.84 11.79 12.89
N LYS A 52 -21.69 10.79 13.03
CA LYS A 52 -23.10 10.91 13.34
C LYS A 52 -23.48 10.01 14.52
N ILE A 53 -24.54 10.34 15.22
CA ILE A 53 -25.11 9.55 16.33
C ILE A 53 -26.54 9.17 15.99
N SER A 54 -26.99 8.05 16.56
CA SER A 54 -28.36 7.56 16.42
C SER A 54 -29.07 7.47 17.78
N ARG A 55 -30.42 7.46 17.75
CA ARG A 55 -31.27 7.38 18.97
C ARG A 55 -31.06 6.07 19.77
N ASP A 56 -30.57 5.01 19.13
CA ASP A 56 -30.18 3.75 19.80
C ASP A 56 -28.83 3.86 20.53
N ASN A 57 -28.26 5.06 20.58
CA ASN A 57 -26.98 5.39 21.17
C ASN A 57 -25.77 4.89 20.35
N SER A 58 -25.95 4.49 19.09
CA SER A 58 -24.83 4.20 18.19
C SER A 58 -24.06 5.45 17.84
N VAL A 59 -22.73 5.32 17.81
CA VAL A 59 -21.77 6.31 17.30
C VAL A 59 -21.26 5.80 15.96
N ILE A 60 -21.67 6.46 14.88
CA ILE A 60 -21.36 6.01 13.51
C ILE A 60 -20.23 6.87 12.97
N VAL A 61 -19.14 6.21 12.60
CA VAL A 61 -17.90 6.85 12.16
C VAL A 61 -17.70 6.60 10.66
N ALA A 62 -17.50 7.67 9.91
CA ALA A 62 -17.11 7.63 8.51
C ALA A 62 -15.66 7.18 8.37
N VAL A 63 -15.40 6.09 7.66
CA VAL A 63 -14.04 5.61 7.38
C VAL A 63 -13.76 5.59 5.89
N PRO A 64 -13.08 6.62 5.34
CA PRO A 64 -12.85 6.78 3.91
C PRO A 64 -11.60 6.00 3.44
N ARG A 65 -11.40 4.80 3.93
CA ARG A 65 -10.26 3.95 3.58
C ARG A 65 -10.75 2.53 3.34
N ALA A 66 -10.34 1.95 2.22
CA ALA A 66 -10.72 0.60 1.85
C ALA A 66 -10.20 -0.43 2.87
N GLU A 67 -11.08 -1.30 3.36
CA GLU A 67 -10.72 -2.42 4.25
C GLU A 67 -10.36 -3.64 3.40
N MET A 68 -9.09 -4.02 3.45
CA MET A 68 -8.53 -5.15 2.68
C MET A 68 -7.90 -6.23 3.60
N GLY A 69 -8.33 -6.24 4.87
CA GLY A 69 -7.82 -7.16 5.89
C GLY A 69 -6.89 -6.51 6.92
N GLN A 70 -6.42 -5.27 6.67
CA GLN A 70 -5.44 -4.59 7.51
C GLN A 70 -6.03 -3.97 8.79
N GLY A 71 -7.37 -3.96 8.98
CA GLY A 71 -8.01 -3.45 10.19
C GLY A 71 -8.12 -1.93 10.25
N VAL A 72 -8.06 -1.25 9.11
CA VAL A 72 -8.12 0.23 9.05
C VAL A 72 -9.44 0.77 9.55
N GLN A 73 -10.56 0.09 9.30
CA GLN A 73 -11.88 0.50 9.81
C GLN A 73 -11.88 0.57 11.33
N THR A 74 -11.34 -0.43 12.00
CA THR A 74 -11.21 -0.46 13.46
C THR A 74 -10.26 0.63 13.96
N ALA A 75 -9.07 0.73 13.39
CA ALA A 75 -8.06 1.69 13.86
C ALA A 75 -8.52 3.14 13.73
N LEU A 76 -9.15 3.51 12.60
CA LEU A 76 -9.63 4.88 12.41
C LEU A 76 -10.83 5.19 13.30
N ALA A 77 -11.76 4.26 13.48
CA ALA A 77 -12.88 4.44 14.38
C ALA A 77 -12.43 4.62 15.84
N MET A 78 -11.36 3.94 16.27
CA MET A 78 -10.77 4.13 17.61
C MET A 78 -10.31 5.57 17.85
N LEU A 79 -9.75 6.25 16.83
CA LEU A 79 -9.28 7.62 16.95
C LEU A 79 -10.43 8.61 17.27
N ALA A 80 -11.56 8.45 16.61
CA ALA A 80 -12.75 9.26 16.83
C ALA A 80 -13.41 8.94 18.19
N ALA A 81 -13.58 7.64 18.48
CA ALA A 81 -14.20 7.16 19.70
C ALA A 81 -13.41 7.56 20.97
N GLU A 82 -12.06 7.54 20.91
CA GLU A 82 -11.19 8.01 21.98
C GLU A 82 -11.52 9.45 22.38
N GLU A 83 -11.57 10.36 21.43
CA GLU A 83 -11.80 11.78 21.70
C GLU A 83 -13.24 12.07 22.13
N MET A 84 -14.19 11.21 21.75
CA MET A 84 -15.60 11.32 22.17
C MET A 84 -15.85 10.79 23.59
N ASP A 85 -14.97 9.98 24.15
CA ASP A 85 -15.25 9.11 25.31
C ASP A 85 -16.42 8.15 25.01
N ALA A 86 -16.54 7.64 23.79
CA ALA A 86 -17.56 6.67 23.39
C ALA A 86 -17.18 5.26 23.85
N ARG A 87 -18.18 4.47 24.24
CA ARG A 87 -17.98 3.04 24.51
C ARG A 87 -17.77 2.29 23.19
N TRP A 88 -16.82 1.37 23.15
CA TRP A 88 -16.48 0.67 21.92
C TRP A 88 -17.62 -0.16 21.30
N ASP A 89 -18.47 -0.75 22.13
CA ASP A 89 -19.62 -1.53 21.68
C ASP A 89 -20.73 -0.69 21.00
N GLN A 90 -20.71 0.63 21.17
CA GLN A 90 -21.61 1.57 20.50
C GLN A 90 -21.08 2.03 19.13
N VAL A 91 -19.79 1.78 18.84
CA VAL A 91 -19.16 2.27 17.62
C VAL A 91 -19.57 1.42 16.42
N ARG A 92 -19.99 2.09 15.36
CA ARG A 92 -20.28 1.51 14.04
C ARG A 92 -19.46 2.24 12.99
N VAL A 93 -19.18 1.57 11.89
CA VAL A 93 -18.42 2.14 10.79
C VAL A 93 -19.29 2.12 9.53
N GLU A 94 -19.28 3.20 8.79
CA GLU A 94 -19.89 3.32 7.47
C GLU A 94 -18.91 3.96 6.48
N ASP A 95 -19.02 3.59 5.21
CA ASP A 95 -18.27 4.22 4.14
C ASP A 95 -18.90 5.59 3.83
N PRO A 96 -18.13 6.69 3.85
CA PRO A 96 -18.65 7.99 3.50
C PRO A 96 -18.79 8.17 1.99
N PRO A 97 -19.57 9.15 1.52
CA PRO A 97 -19.55 9.57 0.13
C PRO A 97 -18.16 10.09 -0.26
N GLU A 98 -17.84 10.05 -1.55
CA GLU A 98 -16.57 10.59 -2.03
C GLU A 98 -16.58 12.13 -1.96
N ASP A 99 -15.71 12.69 -1.13
CA ASP A 99 -15.51 14.13 -0.97
C ASP A 99 -14.06 14.47 -0.63
N GLY A 100 -13.62 15.67 -0.99
CA GLY A 100 -12.28 16.17 -0.70
C GLY A 100 -11.93 16.30 0.79
N VAL A 101 -12.92 16.27 1.70
CA VAL A 101 -12.73 16.20 3.14
C VAL A 101 -11.96 14.93 3.54
N TYR A 102 -12.20 13.83 2.83
CA TYR A 102 -11.68 12.49 3.10
C TYR A 102 -10.37 12.16 2.34
N ARG A 103 -9.77 13.14 1.67
CA ARG A 103 -8.51 12.98 0.93
C ARG A 103 -7.40 12.32 1.73
N ASN A 104 -6.47 11.66 1.04
CA ASN A 104 -5.24 11.14 1.63
C ASN A 104 -4.05 11.96 1.11
N VAL A 105 -3.55 12.87 1.92
CA VAL A 105 -2.45 13.78 1.55
C VAL A 105 -1.10 13.09 1.65
N ASP A 106 -0.91 12.25 2.66
CA ASP A 106 0.35 11.59 2.95
C ASP A 106 0.82 10.64 1.83
N ILE A 107 -0.11 10.12 1.01
CA ILE A 107 0.24 9.24 -0.11
C ILE A 107 1.09 9.96 -1.18
N LEU A 108 0.94 11.28 -1.33
CA LEU A 108 1.76 12.07 -2.24
C LEU A 108 3.11 12.46 -1.61
N ILE A 109 3.14 12.63 -0.30
CA ILE A 109 4.38 12.89 0.46
C ILE A 109 5.28 11.66 0.41
N ASP A 110 4.74 10.48 0.63
CA ASP A 110 5.50 9.22 0.56
C ASP A 110 5.99 8.85 -0.85
N GLY A 111 5.43 9.45 -1.89
CA GLY A 111 5.93 9.33 -3.26
C GLY A 111 7.19 10.17 -3.56
N LEU A 112 7.62 11.04 -2.64
CA LEU A 112 8.83 11.82 -2.78
C LEU A 112 10.07 10.97 -2.50
N PRO A 113 11.22 11.28 -3.13
CA PRO A 113 12.44 10.48 -2.98
C PRO A 113 13.24 10.87 -1.73
N PHE A 114 12.57 11.13 -0.62
CA PHE A 114 13.16 11.46 0.67
C PHE A 114 12.70 10.47 1.72
N SER A 115 13.64 10.04 2.58
CA SER A 115 13.28 9.26 3.77
C SER A 115 12.40 10.12 4.70
N PRO A 116 11.38 9.54 5.37
CA PRO A 116 10.55 10.25 6.35
C PRO A 116 11.33 10.91 7.48
N GLU A 117 12.57 10.47 7.72
CA GLU A 117 13.46 11.02 8.75
C GLU A 117 14.44 12.07 8.19
N GLU A 118 14.52 12.24 6.88
CA GLU A 118 15.33 13.30 6.27
C GLU A 118 14.73 14.67 6.61
N THR A 119 15.57 15.57 7.07
CA THR A 119 15.24 16.96 7.41
C THR A 119 16.06 17.92 6.60
N GLY A 120 15.55 19.13 6.39
CA GLY A 120 16.26 20.19 5.69
C GLY A 120 15.32 21.00 4.82
N THR A 121 15.70 22.24 4.51
CA THR A 121 14.82 23.20 3.82
C THR A 121 14.25 22.68 2.49
N VAL A 122 15.02 21.89 1.74
CA VAL A 122 14.56 21.31 0.45
C VAL A 122 13.51 20.22 0.70
N VAL A 123 13.74 19.37 1.68
CA VAL A 123 12.82 18.28 2.07
C VAL A 123 11.53 18.87 2.63
N ASP A 124 11.63 19.85 3.53
CA ASP A 124 10.48 20.51 4.17
C ASP A 124 9.60 21.21 3.13
N VAL A 125 10.23 21.93 2.17
CA VAL A 125 9.51 22.57 1.06
C VAL A 125 8.85 21.55 0.15
N ALA A 126 9.52 20.44 -0.18
CA ALA A 126 8.96 19.39 -1.02
C ALA A 126 7.76 18.70 -0.35
N HIS A 127 7.87 18.37 0.94
CA HIS A 127 6.76 17.82 1.74
C HIS A 127 5.59 18.80 1.81
N TRP A 128 5.86 20.09 2.08
CA TRP A 128 4.84 21.12 2.11
C TRP A 128 4.12 21.27 0.75
N MET A 129 4.87 21.29 -0.37
CA MET A 129 4.29 21.37 -1.71
C MET A 129 3.44 20.15 -2.06
N ALA A 130 3.92 18.93 -1.77
CA ALA A 130 3.19 17.70 -1.99
C ALA A 130 1.91 17.67 -1.14
N GLY A 131 1.99 18.11 0.11
CA GLY A 131 0.84 18.26 1.00
C GLY A 131 -0.22 19.23 0.46
N LYS A 132 0.20 20.39 -0.05
CA LYS A 132 -0.71 21.38 -0.68
C LYS A 132 -1.35 20.84 -1.96
N LEU A 133 -0.56 20.19 -2.83
CA LEU A 133 -1.05 19.57 -4.05
C LEU A 133 -2.09 18.47 -3.74
N GLY A 134 -1.80 17.61 -2.76
CA GLY A 134 -2.73 16.58 -2.28
C GLY A 134 -4.03 17.17 -1.75
N GLY A 135 -3.94 18.29 -1.03
CA GLY A 135 -5.09 19.05 -0.55
C GLY A 135 -6.00 19.55 -1.68
N VAL A 136 -5.41 20.01 -2.79
CA VAL A 136 -6.14 20.52 -3.96
C VAL A 136 -6.72 19.40 -4.82
N LEU A 137 -5.94 18.34 -5.06
CA LEU A 137 -6.37 17.21 -5.90
C LEU A 137 -7.52 16.42 -5.25
N GLY A 138 -7.61 16.43 -3.92
CA GLY A 138 -8.69 15.76 -3.20
C GLY A 138 -8.73 14.24 -3.36
N VAL A 139 -7.58 13.62 -3.65
CA VAL A 139 -7.51 12.18 -3.96
C VAL A 139 -7.82 11.34 -2.72
N SER A 140 -8.85 10.52 -2.80
CA SER A 140 -9.14 9.46 -1.82
C SER A 140 -8.46 8.17 -2.28
N ALA A 141 -7.53 7.65 -1.46
CA ALA A 141 -6.79 6.43 -1.76
C ALA A 141 -6.34 5.72 -0.48
N THR A 142 -6.13 4.41 -0.59
CA THR A 142 -5.63 3.53 0.47
C THR A 142 -4.36 2.85 -0.03
N GLY A 143 -3.21 3.27 0.45
CA GLY A 143 -1.89 2.77 0.03
C GLY A 143 -0.76 3.46 0.80
N GLY A 144 0.49 3.01 0.58
CA GLY A 144 1.69 3.58 1.21
C GLY A 144 1.65 3.56 2.74
N SER A 145 0.86 2.70 3.33
CA SER A 145 0.66 2.62 4.79
C SER A 145 0.29 3.96 5.45
N THR A 146 -0.32 4.89 4.70
CA THR A 146 -0.59 6.27 5.09
C THR A 146 -1.92 6.48 5.82
N SER A 147 -2.82 5.49 5.81
CA SER A 147 -4.21 5.65 6.26
C SER A 147 -4.34 6.19 7.69
N VAL A 148 -3.59 5.65 8.64
CA VAL A 148 -3.62 6.11 10.05
C VAL A 148 -2.84 7.42 10.20
N ARG A 149 -1.71 7.57 9.52
CA ARG A 149 -0.89 8.80 9.54
C ARG A 149 -1.69 10.01 9.11
N ASP A 150 -2.27 9.96 7.91
CA ASP A 150 -3.08 11.05 7.35
C ASP A 150 -4.35 11.33 8.17
N ALA A 151 -5.00 10.29 8.71
CA ALA A 151 -6.26 10.43 9.44
C ALA A 151 -6.09 10.70 10.94
N TRP A 152 -4.91 10.59 11.52
CA TRP A 152 -4.64 10.75 12.95
C TRP A 152 -5.21 12.06 13.53
N LEU A 153 -4.84 13.16 12.91
CA LEU A 153 -5.32 14.47 13.39
C LEU A 153 -6.77 14.75 12.99
N PRO A 154 -7.21 14.53 11.73
CA PRO A 154 -8.60 14.77 11.33
C PRO A 154 -9.63 13.97 12.14
N MET A 155 -9.41 12.67 12.35
CA MET A 155 -10.36 11.81 13.08
C MET A 155 -10.45 12.20 14.56
N ARG A 156 -9.33 12.48 15.19
CA ARG A 156 -9.30 12.96 16.59
C ARG A 156 -9.96 14.33 16.72
N THR A 157 -9.69 15.24 15.79
CA THR A 157 -10.35 16.55 15.76
C THR A 157 -11.86 16.42 15.62
N ALA A 158 -12.33 15.53 14.73
CA ALA A 158 -13.75 15.25 14.55
C ALA A 158 -14.39 14.70 15.83
N GLY A 159 -13.71 13.78 16.53
CA GLY A 159 -14.16 13.25 17.82
C GLY A 159 -14.25 14.30 18.91
N ALA A 160 -13.22 15.14 19.03
CA ALA A 160 -13.20 16.23 20.02
C ALA A 160 -14.32 17.28 19.79
N VAL A 161 -14.56 17.65 18.53
CA VAL A 161 -15.66 18.54 18.15
C VAL A 161 -17.01 17.90 18.42
N ALA A 162 -17.17 16.61 18.13
CA ALA A 162 -18.39 15.87 18.43
C ALA A 162 -18.68 15.86 19.95
N ARG A 163 -17.67 15.61 20.78
CA ARG A 163 -17.77 15.70 22.25
C ARG A 163 -18.22 17.08 22.71
N ASP A 164 -17.61 18.17 22.20
CA ASP A 164 -18.01 19.54 22.54
C ASP A 164 -19.49 19.83 22.21
N LEU A 165 -19.94 19.39 21.04
CA LEU A 165 -21.34 19.53 20.64
C LEU A 165 -22.29 18.81 21.60
N LEU A 166 -21.97 17.57 21.97
CA LEU A 166 -22.77 16.76 22.89
C LEU A 166 -22.83 17.38 24.31
N LEU A 167 -21.69 17.86 24.82
CA LEU A 167 -21.62 18.55 26.09
C LEU A 167 -22.50 19.82 26.09
N ARG A 168 -22.47 20.61 25.02
CA ARG A 168 -23.30 21.80 24.87
C ARG A 168 -24.80 21.49 24.71
N ALA A 169 -25.11 20.41 23.99
CA ALA A 169 -26.48 19.93 23.86
C ALA A 169 -27.06 19.50 25.20
N ALA A 170 -26.31 18.74 25.99
CA ALA A 170 -26.70 18.30 27.32
C ALA A 170 -26.83 19.50 28.30
N SER A 171 -25.88 20.44 28.26
CA SER A 171 -25.92 21.69 29.04
C SER A 171 -27.20 22.46 28.77
N ARG A 172 -27.58 22.67 27.51
CA ARG A 172 -28.82 23.36 27.14
C ARG A 172 -30.07 22.61 27.59
N LYS A 173 -30.10 21.28 27.38
CA LYS A 173 -31.25 20.42 27.71
C LYS A 173 -31.48 20.34 29.22
N ALA A 174 -30.43 20.25 30.02
CA ALA A 174 -30.50 20.07 31.46
C ALA A 174 -30.35 21.38 32.27
N ALA A 175 -30.08 22.51 31.61
CA ALA A 175 -29.75 23.82 32.24
C ALA A 175 -28.54 23.72 33.21
N ILE A 176 -27.51 22.92 32.87
CA ILE A 176 -26.30 22.73 33.66
C ILE A 176 -25.12 23.35 32.90
N PRO A 177 -24.24 24.15 33.53
CA PRO A 177 -23.05 24.69 32.85
C PRO A 177 -22.17 23.60 32.23
N VAL A 178 -21.63 23.84 31.03
CA VAL A 178 -20.76 22.89 30.35
C VAL A 178 -19.54 22.50 31.20
N ALA A 179 -19.04 23.46 32.02
CA ALA A 179 -17.89 23.21 32.92
C ALA A 179 -18.15 22.12 33.98
N ASP A 180 -19.43 21.88 34.31
CA ASP A 180 -19.86 20.89 35.31
C ASP A 180 -20.17 19.54 34.68
N LEU A 181 -20.03 19.41 33.34
CA LEU A 181 -20.33 18.23 32.58
C LEU A 181 -19.03 17.56 32.07
N ILE A 182 -19.10 16.24 31.92
CA ILE A 182 -18.05 15.42 31.30
C ILE A 182 -18.72 14.38 30.40
N ALA A 183 -18.04 13.97 29.33
CA ALA A 183 -18.37 12.79 28.55
C ALA A 183 -17.63 11.58 29.13
N VAL A 184 -18.34 10.50 29.37
CA VAL A 184 -17.78 9.24 29.90
C VAL A 184 -18.61 8.08 29.38
N ASP A 185 -17.95 7.09 28.74
CA ASP A 185 -18.53 5.82 28.31
C ASP A 185 -19.85 5.99 27.52
N GLY A 186 -19.86 6.90 26.55
CA GLY A 186 -21.01 7.15 25.66
C GLY A 186 -22.17 7.87 26.30
N GLU A 187 -21.95 8.54 27.46
CA GLU A 187 -22.91 9.32 28.20
C GLU A 187 -22.34 10.70 28.59
N ILE A 188 -23.23 11.66 28.81
CA ILE A 188 -22.89 12.92 29.46
C ILE A 188 -23.29 12.82 30.94
N ARG A 189 -22.32 13.09 31.79
CA ARG A 189 -22.47 13.05 33.25
C ARG A 189 -22.07 14.38 33.87
N ARG A 190 -22.59 14.66 35.06
CA ARG A 190 -22.03 15.71 35.92
C ARG A 190 -20.67 15.22 36.47
N ARG A 191 -19.85 16.17 36.90
CA ARG A 191 -18.56 15.84 37.55
C ARG A 191 -18.69 15.05 38.85
N ASP A 192 -19.85 15.12 39.52
CA ASP A 192 -20.19 14.29 40.69
C ASP A 192 -20.62 12.86 40.33
N GLY A 193 -20.65 12.51 39.03
CA GLY A 193 -20.97 11.19 38.52
C GLY A 193 -22.42 11.00 38.11
N ALA A 194 -23.34 11.92 38.40
CA ALA A 194 -24.75 11.80 38.06
C ALA A 194 -24.94 11.83 36.52
N LYS A 195 -25.67 10.85 35.98
CA LYS A 195 -26.04 10.80 34.55
C LYS A 195 -26.97 11.96 34.18
N VAL A 196 -26.69 12.61 33.05
CA VAL A 196 -27.48 13.69 32.48
C VAL A 196 -28.21 13.20 31.22
N ALA A 197 -27.50 12.57 30.28
CA ALA A 197 -28.09 12.06 29.07
C ALA A 197 -27.12 11.02 28.40
N THR A 198 -27.66 10.10 27.60
CA THR A 198 -26.88 9.35 26.61
C THR A 198 -26.65 10.21 25.37
N PHE A 199 -25.71 9.78 24.49
CA PHE A 199 -25.53 10.47 23.22
C PHE A 199 -26.78 10.37 22.33
N GLY A 200 -27.49 9.23 22.32
CA GLY A 200 -28.71 9.03 21.57
C GLY A 200 -29.87 9.92 22.01
N GLU A 201 -30.00 10.23 23.34
CA GLU A 201 -31.01 11.16 23.87
C GLU A 201 -30.78 12.64 23.48
N LEU A 202 -29.61 12.94 22.89
CA LEU A 202 -29.23 14.29 22.46
C LEU A 202 -29.40 14.50 20.95
N VAL A 203 -29.82 13.48 20.17
CA VAL A 203 -29.97 13.53 18.70
C VAL A 203 -30.75 14.80 18.29
N ASP A 204 -31.90 15.09 18.90
CA ASP A 204 -32.72 16.26 18.55
C ASP A 204 -32.12 17.56 19.06
N SER A 205 -31.26 17.51 20.09
CA SER A 205 -30.73 18.70 20.77
C SER A 205 -29.50 19.30 20.12
N VAL A 206 -28.85 18.56 19.17
CA VAL A 206 -27.60 19.00 18.51
C VAL A 206 -27.85 19.83 17.25
N HIS A 207 -29.01 19.73 16.61
CA HIS A 207 -29.28 20.30 15.27
C HIS A 207 -28.99 21.81 15.17
N ASP A 208 -29.39 22.60 16.14
CA ASP A 208 -29.26 24.06 16.11
C ASP A 208 -27.92 24.56 16.67
N LEU A 209 -27.03 23.68 17.07
CA LEU A 209 -25.75 24.08 17.64
C LEU A 209 -24.70 24.30 16.56
N ALA A 210 -24.09 25.47 16.51
CA ALA A 210 -22.99 25.73 15.58
C ALA A 210 -21.73 24.94 15.98
N ILE A 211 -21.02 24.44 14.98
CA ILE A 211 -19.67 23.92 15.18
C ILE A 211 -18.76 25.11 15.53
N ARG A 212 -17.98 24.98 16.60
CA ARG A 212 -16.96 25.93 17.02
C ARG A 212 -15.58 25.49 16.65
N SER A 213 -14.58 26.33 16.92
CA SER A 213 -13.17 25.90 16.80
C SER A 213 -12.94 24.64 17.61
N PRO A 214 -12.13 23.67 17.05
CA PRO A 214 -11.87 22.41 17.73
C PRO A 214 -11.33 22.64 19.15
N PRO A 215 -11.84 21.92 20.16
CA PRO A 215 -11.27 21.92 21.49
C PRO A 215 -9.90 21.23 21.51
N PRO A 216 -9.08 21.42 22.55
CA PRO A 216 -7.84 20.69 22.73
C PRO A 216 -8.07 19.18 22.69
N LEU A 217 -7.18 18.46 22.00
CA LEU A 217 -7.18 17.00 21.92
C LEU A 217 -6.66 16.39 23.24
N LYS A 218 -7.07 15.19 23.55
CA LYS A 218 -6.53 14.40 24.67
C LYS A 218 -5.02 14.23 24.54
N LYS A 219 -4.32 14.24 25.65
CA LYS A 219 -2.89 13.87 25.70
C LYS A 219 -2.75 12.35 25.69
N PRO A 220 -1.61 11.80 25.28
CA PRO A 220 -1.37 10.36 25.33
C PRO A 220 -1.61 9.72 26.71
N SER A 221 -1.30 10.46 27.80
CA SER A 221 -1.59 10.04 29.18
C SER A 221 -3.06 9.82 29.50
N ASP A 222 -3.96 10.43 28.71
CA ASP A 222 -5.39 10.44 28.94
C ASP A 222 -6.13 9.42 28.04
N PHE A 223 -5.40 8.68 27.21
CA PHE A 223 -5.96 7.68 26.33
C PHE A 223 -6.50 6.47 27.11
N LYS A 224 -7.70 6.03 26.72
CA LYS A 224 -8.36 4.85 27.29
C LYS A 224 -8.53 3.73 26.26
N LEU A 225 -8.69 4.08 24.99
CA LEU A 225 -8.96 3.16 23.89
C LEU A 225 -7.75 3.03 22.97
N ILE A 226 -7.09 4.13 22.60
CA ILE A 226 -5.84 4.11 21.85
C ILE A 226 -4.77 3.39 22.67
N GLY A 227 -4.06 2.43 22.06
CA GLY A 227 -3.07 1.58 22.74
C GLY A 227 -3.66 0.27 23.28
N THR A 228 -4.98 0.07 23.17
CA THR A 228 -5.65 -1.18 23.52
C THR A 228 -6.02 -1.99 22.29
N SER A 229 -6.51 -3.22 22.47
CA SER A 229 -6.88 -4.12 21.39
C SER A 229 -8.36 -4.54 21.47
N PRO A 230 -9.30 -3.62 21.25
CA PRO A 230 -10.72 -3.97 21.19
C PRO A 230 -11.01 -4.87 19.97
N PRO A 231 -12.14 -5.61 19.98
CA PRO A 231 -12.56 -6.42 18.84
C PRO A 231 -12.66 -5.58 17.56
N ARG A 232 -12.25 -6.14 16.44
CA ARG A 232 -12.35 -5.48 15.13
C ARG A 232 -13.81 -5.32 14.71
N THR A 233 -14.15 -4.18 14.11
CA THR A 233 -15.51 -3.86 13.65
C THR A 233 -15.94 -4.69 12.44
N ASP A 234 -14.99 -5.11 11.59
CA ASP A 234 -15.23 -5.81 10.34
C ASP A 234 -15.31 -7.35 10.48
N VAL A 235 -14.73 -7.92 11.53
CA VAL A 235 -14.66 -9.37 11.72
C VAL A 235 -16.03 -10.04 11.86
N PRO A 236 -17.00 -9.53 12.61
CA PRO A 236 -18.31 -10.19 12.74
C PRO A 236 -18.99 -10.40 11.37
N ALA A 237 -19.00 -9.40 10.50
CA ALA A 237 -19.60 -9.53 9.17
C ALA A 237 -18.85 -10.55 8.30
N LYS A 238 -17.52 -10.61 8.41
CA LYS A 238 -16.68 -11.53 7.63
C LYS A 238 -16.87 -13.00 8.05
N VAL A 239 -16.92 -13.28 9.34
CA VAL A 239 -17.03 -14.67 9.83
C VAL A 239 -18.46 -15.24 9.74
N THR A 240 -19.47 -14.37 9.61
CA THR A 240 -20.87 -14.79 9.42
C THR A 240 -21.30 -14.80 7.94
N GLY A 241 -20.43 -14.37 7.02
CA GLY A 241 -20.77 -14.26 5.59
C GLY A 241 -21.63 -13.05 5.25
N ALA A 242 -21.81 -12.10 6.17
CA ALA A 242 -22.56 -10.86 5.94
C ALA A 242 -21.74 -9.77 5.25
N ALA A 243 -20.41 -9.91 5.21
CA ALA A 243 -19.54 -8.98 4.51
C ALA A 243 -19.72 -9.10 3.00
N THR A 244 -19.90 -7.97 2.31
CA THR A 244 -20.06 -7.94 0.86
C THR A 244 -18.71 -7.62 0.20
N PHE A 245 -18.10 -8.60 -0.44
CA PHE A 245 -16.95 -8.42 -1.33
C PHE A 245 -17.43 -8.07 -2.74
N GLY A 246 -16.53 -7.70 -3.63
CA GLY A 246 -16.92 -7.34 -4.99
C GLY A 246 -17.59 -8.48 -5.75
N VAL A 247 -17.11 -9.72 -5.56
CA VAL A 247 -17.73 -10.92 -6.16
C VAL A 247 -19.15 -11.22 -5.62
N ASP A 248 -19.51 -10.68 -4.45
CA ASP A 248 -20.79 -10.91 -3.78
C ASP A 248 -21.87 -9.92 -4.18
N VAL A 249 -21.53 -8.89 -4.97
CA VAL A 249 -22.51 -7.90 -5.43
C VAL A 249 -23.62 -8.58 -6.21
N ARG A 250 -24.87 -8.37 -5.79
CA ARG A 250 -26.08 -8.89 -6.44
C ARG A 250 -27.04 -7.75 -6.68
N LEU A 251 -27.39 -7.57 -7.93
CA LEU A 251 -28.35 -6.55 -8.41
C LEU A 251 -29.46 -7.21 -9.23
N PRO A 252 -30.66 -6.61 -9.28
CA PRO A 252 -31.71 -7.09 -10.18
C PRO A 252 -31.22 -7.17 -11.62
N HIS A 253 -31.55 -8.27 -12.30
CA HIS A 253 -31.20 -8.51 -13.73
C HIS A 253 -29.69 -8.54 -14.03
N LEU A 254 -28.84 -8.81 -13.02
CA LEU A 254 -27.39 -8.89 -13.14
C LEU A 254 -26.95 -9.91 -14.19
N LEU A 255 -26.05 -9.47 -15.06
CA LEU A 255 -25.32 -10.30 -16.02
C LEU A 255 -23.87 -10.47 -15.55
N TYR A 256 -23.24 -11.52 -16.05
CA TYR A 256 -21.85 -11.84 -15.76
C TYR A 256 -21.02 -11.80 -17.04
N ALA A 257 -19.82 -11.25 -16.96
CA ALA A 257 -18.88 -11.24 -18.06
C ALA A 257 -17.58 -11.93 -17.67
N ALA A 258 -17.13 -12.85 -18.52
CA ALA A 258 -15.76 -13.37 -18.52
C ALA A 258 -14.94 -12.60 -19.54
N VAL A 259 -13.63 -12.48 -19.28
CA VAL A 259 -12.70 -11.75 -20.14
C VAL A 259 -11.57 -12.67 -20.58
N ARG A 260 -11.05 -12.45 -21.79
CA ARG A 260 -9.73 -12.89 -22.25
C ARG A 260 -8.95 -11.67 -22.69
N ASN A 261 -7.86 -11.40 -21.99
CA ASN A 261 -6.93 -10.35 -22.37
C ASN A 261 -5.96 -10.85 -23.46
N ALA A 262 -5.37 -9.92 -24.20
CA ALA A 262 -4.40 -10.26 -25.24
C ALA A 262 -3.18 -10.98 -24.62
N PRO A 263 -2.69 -12.07 -25.23
CA PRO A 263 -1.60 -12.87 -24.66
C PRO A 263 -0.32 -12.09 -24.42
N THR A 264 -0.04 -11.08 -25.26
CA THR A 264 1.17 -10.25 -25.18
C THR A 264 0.87 -8.87 -24.59
N PHE A 265 1.78 -8.32 -23.78
CA PHE A 265 1.60 -7.01 -23.15
C PHE A 265 1.42 -5.89 -24.17
N GLY A 266 0.40 -5.07 -23.97
CA GLY A 266 0.03 -3.99 -24.89
C GLY A 266 -0.68 -4.46 -26.14
N GLY A 267 -1.00 -5.76 -26.24
CA GLY A 267 -1.83 -6.32 -27.31
C GLY A 267 -3.31 -5.96 -27.18
N ALA A 268 -4.10 -6.26 -28.20
CA ALA A 268 -5.52 -5.99 -28.24
C ALA A 268 -6.28 -6.99 -29.15
N ALA A 269 -7.58 -7.16 -28.94
CA ALA A 269 -8.44 -7.85 -29.86
C ALA A 269 -8.80 -6.93 -31.05
N LYS A 270 -8.50 -7.34 -32.29
CA LYS A 270 -8.92 -6.64 -33.52
C LYS A 270 -10.32 -7.05 -33.98
N GLY A 271 -10.71 -8.27 -33.69
CA GLY A 271 -11.97 -8.88 -34.09
C GLY A 271 -12.09 -10.28 -33.53
N PHE A 272 -13.19 -10.91 -33.80
CA PHE A 272 -13.44 -12.30 -33.45
C PHE A 272 -14.38 -12.97 -34.46
N THR A 273 -14.31 -14.29 -34.51
CA THR A 273 -15.29 -15.13 -35.24
C THR A 273 -15.87 -16.15 -34.27
N LEU A 274 -17.11 -16.53 -34.52
CA LEU A 274 -17.79 -17.61 -33.79
C LEU A 274 -17.64 -18.90 -34.59
N LYS A 275 -17.25 -20.00 -33.92
CA LYS A 275 -17.14 -21.33 -34.57
C LYS A 275 -18.52 -21.84 -35.05
N GLN A 276 -19.58 -21.45 -34.35
CA GLN A 276 -20.94 -21.78 -34.71
C GLN A 276 -21.75 -20.50 -34.98
N ALA A 277 -22.75 -20.59 -35.86
CA ALA A 277 -23.61 -19.44 -36.18
C ALA A 277 -24.51 -19.10 -34.98
N GLY A 278 -24.45 -17.87 -34.53
CA GLY A 278 -25.30 -17.31 -33.46
C GLY A 278 -24.73 -17.53 -32.05
N LEU A 279 -25.35 -16.93 -31.06
CA LEU A 279 -25.01 -17.04 -29.67
C LEU A 279 -25.80 -18.17 -29.00
N PRO A 280 -25.18 -19.06 -28.22
CA PRO A 280 -25.90 -20.12 -27.52
C PRO A 280 -26.79 -19.56 -26.40
N GLU A 281 -27.76 -20.36 -25.96
CA GLU A 281 -28.66 -19.97 -24.89
C GLU A 281 -27.86 -19.57 -23.60
N GLY A 282 -28.19 -18.41 -23.06
CA GLY A 282 -27.58 -17.84 -21.88
C GLY A 282 -26.35 -16.98 -22.13
N ILE A 283 -25.90 -16.82 -23.37
CA ILE A 283 -24.95 -15.80 -23.82
C ILE A 283 -25.71 -14.66 -24.48
N GLU A 284 -25.52 -13.46 -24.02
CA GLU A 284 -26.25 -12.27 -24.48
C GLU A 284 -25.43 -11.50 -25.53
N LYS A 285 -24.09 -11.39 -25.33
CA LYS A 285 -23.23 -10.57 -26.20
C LYS A 285 -21.76 -10.94 -26.08
N VAL A 286 -21.02 -10.68 -27.17
CA VAL A 286 -19.54 -10.63 -27.16
C VAL A 286 -19.12 -9.19 -27.45
N VAL A 287 -18.15 -8.67 -26.70
CA VAL A 287 -17.72 -7.27 -26.74
C VAL A 287 -16.20 -7.19 -26.73
N ILE A 288 -15.63 -6.39 -27.64
CA ILE A 288 -14.21 -6.01 -27.54
C ILE A 288 -14.10 -5.00 -26.40
N VAL A 289 -13.22 -5.30 -25.44
CA VAL A 289 -12.93 -4.45 -24.27
C VAL A 289 -11.49 -3.96 -24.32
N PRO A 290 -11.12 -2.92 -23.57
CA PRO A 290 -9.71 -2.50 -23.51
C PRO A 290 -8.78 -3.67 -23.16
N GLY A 291 -7.81 -3.92 -24.04
CA GLY A 291 -6.82 -5.00 -23.89
C GLY A 291 -7.33 -6.41 -24.20
N GLY A 292 -8.61 -6.61 -24.57
CA GLY A 292 -9.11 -7.97 -24.75
C GLY A 292 -10.52 -8.07 -25.31
N ILE A 293 -11.19 -9.18 -24.98
CA ILE A 293 -12.55 -9.50 -25.37
C ILE A 293 -13.34 -10.04 -24.18
N ALA A 294 -14.64 -9.75 -24.12
CA ALA A 294 -15.54 -10.24 -23.08
C ALA A 294 -16.75 -10.96 -23.71
N ALA A 295 -17.17 -12.07 -23.10
CA ALA A 295 -18.49 -12.63 -23.32
C ALA A 295 -19.40 -12.32 -22.12
N ILE A 296 -20.60 -11.84 -22.39
CA ILE A 296 -21.60 -11.45 -21.40
C ILE A 296 -22.75 -12.48 -21.42
N GLY A 297 -23.12 -13.00 -20.27
CA GLY A 297 -24.16 -14.00 -20.17
C GLY A 297 -24.83 -14.08 -18.80
N LYS A 298 -25.76 -15.03 -18.66
CA LYS A 298 -26.52 -15.26 -17.42
C LYS A 298 -25.71 -15.90 -16.29
N SER A 299 -24.52 -16.45 -16.61
CA SER A 299 -23.57 -16.95 -15.62
C SER A 299 -22.14 -16.77 -16.11
N TRP A 300 -21.23 -16.50 -15.21
CA TRP A 300 -19.80 -16.36 -15.51
C TRP A 300 -19.21 -17.63 -16.11
N TRP A 301 -19.56 -18.81 -15.57
CA TRP A 301 -19.04 -20.08 -16.07
C TRP A 301 -19.38 -20.32 -17.54
N ARG A 302 -20.65 -20.05 -17.93
CA ARG A 302 -21.06 -20.17 -19.35
C ARG A 302 -20.31 -19.18 -20.25
N ALA A 303 -20.18 -17.93 -19.82
CA ALA A 303 -19.45 -16.91 -20.56
C ALA A 303 -17.96 -17.28 -20.71
N ASN A 304 -17.34 -17.78 -19.65
CA ASN A 304 -15.95 -18.23 -19.64
C ASN A 304 -15.71 -19.41 -20.59
N LYS A 305 -16.54 -20.45 -20.45
CA LYS A 305 -16.48 -21.63 -21.33
C LYS A 305 -16.70 -21.29 -22.79
N PHE A 306 -17.66 -20.41 -23.07
CA PHE A 306 -17.98 -19.94 -24.42
C PHE A 306 -16.79 -19.21 -25.06
N LEU A 307 -16.06 -18.37 -24.32
CA LEU A 307 -14.86 -17.73 -24.82
C LEU A 307 -13.76 -18.73 -25.20
N ASP A 308 -13.60 -19.81 -24.43
CA ASP A 308 -12.57 -20.80 -24.67
C ASP A 308 -12.89 -21.73 -25.84
N GLU A 309 -14.16 -22.14 -25.97
CA GLU A 309 -14.53 -23.21 -26.88
C GLU A 309 -15.07 -22.68 -28.22
N GLU A 310 -15.75 -21.53 -28.22
CA GLU A 310 -16.55 -21.10 -29.38
C GLU A 310 -16.10 -19.77 -30.01
N VAL A 311 -15.17 -19.04 -29.38
CA VAL A 311 -14.71 -17.74 -29.88
C VAL A 311 -13.26 -17.81 -30.35
N GLU A 312 -13.04 -17.55 -31.63
CA GLU A 312 -11.70 -17.37 -32.19
C GLU A 312 -11.39 -15.87 -32.28
N VAL A 313 -10.39 -15.43 -31.49
CA VAL A 313 -10.02 -14.02 -31.40
C VAL A 313 -8.86 -13.70 -32.35
N GLN A 314 -9.00 -12.62 -33.11
CA GLN A 314 -7.92 -12.07 -33.92
C GLN A 314 -7.14 -11.08 -33.07
N TRP A 315 -6.00 -11.53 -32.54
CA TRP A 315 -5.15 -10.69 -31.72
C TRP A 315 -4.27 -9.77 -32.55
N GLN A 316 -4.06 -8.57 -32.02
CA GLN A 316 -2.93 -7.74 -32.36
C GLN A 316 -1.91 -7.89 -31.26
N ASP A 317 -0.70 -8.26 -31.62
CA ASP A 317 0.39 -8.34 -30.68
C ASP A 317 0.78 -6.97 -30.12
N GLY A 318 1.31 -6.99 -28.91
CA GLY A 318 1.97 -5.83 -28.32
C GLY A 318 3.33 -5.52 -28.95
N PRO A 319 4.02 -4.48 -28.44
CA PRO A 319 5.27 -4.01 -29.04
C PRO A 319 6.43 -5.02 -28.96
N GLU A 320 6.42 -5.95 -28.01
CA GLU A 320 7.50 -6.93 -27.79
C GLU A 320 6.94 -8.37 -27.76
N PRO A 321 6.41 -8.90 -28.89
CA PRO A 321 5.69 -10.16 -28.90
C PRO A 321 6.59 -11.41 -28.74
N ARG A 322 7.90 -11.23 -28.72
CA ARG A 322 8.89 -12.32 -28.54
C ARG A 322 9.75 -12.14 -27.29
N LEU A 323 9.28 -11.27 -26.37
CA LEU A 323 10.00 -11.02 -25.13
C LEU A 323 10.07 -12.29 -24.28
N ASP A 324 11.25 -12.61 -23.76
CA ASP A 324 11.48 -13.69 -22.81
C ASP A 324 12.32 -13.23 -21.62
N SER A 325 12.21 -13.96 -20.50
CA SER A 325 12.91 -13.63 -19.26
C SER A 325 14.44 -13.61 -19.41
N ALA A 326 15.00 -14.47 -20.24
CA ALA A 326 16.45 -14.52 -20.44
C ALA A 326 16.96 -13.27 -21.17
N THR A 327 16.22 -12.81 -22.17
CA THR A 327 16.52 -11.55 -22.89
C THR A 327 16.40 -10.35 -21.97
N LEU A 328 15.37 -10.31 -21.10
CA LEU A 328 15.22 -9.25 -20.11
C LEU A 328 16.40 -9.20 -19.14
N TRP A 329 16.84 -10.33 -18.59
CA TRP A 329 17.99 -10.37 -17.69
C TRP A 329 19.27 -9.86 -18.38
N LYS A 330 19.54 -10.26 -19.63
CA LYS A 330 20.68 -9.75 -20.40
C LYS A 330 20.59 -8.24 -20.62
N HIS A 331 19.41 -7.74 -20.92
CA HIS A 331 19.19 -6.29 -21.09
C HIS A 331 19.46 -5.54 -19.77
N TYR A 332 18.98 -6.05 -18.63
CA TYR A 332 19.24 -5.43 -17.33
C TYR A 332 20.73 -5.48 -16.95
N GLU A 333 21.43 -6.56 -17.26
CA GLU A 333 22.89 -6.67 -17.09
C GLU A 333 23.62 -5.63 -17.93
N GLN A 334 23.24 -5.47 -19.19
CA GLN A 334 23.81 -4.44 -20.07
C GLN A 334 23.54 -3.02 -19.53
N LEU A 335 22.32 -2.74 -19.07
CA LEU A 335 21.99 -1.47 -18.44
C LEU A 335 22.80 -1.23 -17.15
N LEU A 336 22.98 -2.28 -16.35
CA LEU A 336 23.78 -2.22 -15.14
C LEU A 336 25.24 -1.86 -15.44
N ASP A 337 25.80 -2.34 -16.55
CA ASP A 337 27.19 -2.08 -16.95
C ASP A 337 27.35 -0.71 -17.63
N THR A 338 26.46 -0.35 -18.52
CA THR A 338 26.67 0.80 -19.46
C THR A 338 25.54 1.84 -19.46
N GLY A 339 24.41 1.57 -18.80
CA GLY A 339 23.25 2.47 -18.79
C GLY A 339 23.55 3.82 -18.11
N GLN A 340 22.91 4.87 -18.57
CA GLN A 340 23.03 6.17 -17.93
C GLN A 340 22.10 6.26 -16.71
N PRO A 341 22.60 6.66 -15.54
CA PRO A 341 21.75 6.78 -14.35
C PRO A 341 20.77 7.96 -14.48
N ALA A 342 19.51 7.70 -14.20
CA ALA A 342 18.47 8.72 -14.08
C ALA A 342 18.61 9.51 -12.77
N LEU A 343 19.22 8.90 -11.76
CA LEU A 343 19.53 9.52 -10.48
C LEU A 343 20.91 9.08 -9.99
N THR A 344 21.71 10.04 -9.53
CA THR A 344 22.96 9.79 -8.79
C THR A 344 22.89 10.53 -7.47
N ARG A 345 23.23 9.85 -6.38
CA ARG A 345 23.39 10.43 -5.03
C ARG A 345 24.75 10.06 -4.48
N THR A 346 25.43 11.02 -3.84
CA THR A 346 26.72 10.82 -3.19
C THR A 346 26.73 11.53 -1.85
N PHE A 347 27.38 10.93 -0.86
CA PHE A 347 27.77 11.60 0.38
C PHE A 347 29.08 11.01 0.94
N GLY A 348 29.78 11.78 1.76
CA GLY A 348 31.10 11.45 2.24
C GLY A 348 32.22 11.87 1.28
N ASN A 349 33.38 11.25 1.38
CA ASN A 349 34.56 11.64 0.60
C ASN A 349 34.55 10.97 -0.79
N GLU A 350 34.15 11.71 -1.85
CA GLU A 350 34.07 11.21 -3.24
C GLU A 350 35.39 10.67 -3.80
N ALA A 351 36.54 11.16 -3.32
CA ALA A 351 37.87 10.77 -3.83
C ALA A 351 38.21 9.28 -3.65
N ARG A 352 37.46 8.55 -2.83
CA ARG A 352 37.68 7.11 -2.61
C ARG A 352 36.86 6.19 -3.52
N SER A 353 35.86 6.73 -4.23
CA SER A 353 34.98 5.91 -5.11
C SER A 353 35.63 5.49 -6.43
N GLU A 354 36.84 5.98 -6.77
CA GLU A 354 37.58 5.67 -8.00
C GLU A 354 38.66 4.59 -7.82
N LYS A 355 38.90 4.11 -6.59
CA LYS A 355 39.84 3.02 -6.33
C LYS A 355 39.26 1.66 -6.74
N ALA A 356 40.14 0.70 -7.06
CA ALA A 356 39.75 -0.67 -7.35
C ALA A 356 38.96 -1.27 -6.16
N HIS A 357 37.71 -1.61 -6.42
CA HIS A 357 36.80 -2.18 -5.41
C HIS A 357 37.33 -3.53 -4.95
N THR A 358 37.39 -3.76 -3.63
CA THR A 358 37.92 -5.00 -3.04
C THR A 358 36.84 -6.07 -2.83
N PHE A 359 35.56 -5.66 -2.80
CA PHE A 359 34.44 -6.57 -2.61
C PHE A 359 33.27 -6.18 -3.51
N ILE A 360 32.70 -7.15 -4.25
CA ILE A 360 31.62 -6.92 -5.22
C ILE A 360 30.58 -8.02 -5.05
N ALA A 361 29.28 -7.62 -5.05
CA ALA A 361 28.15 -8.55 -5.06
C ALA A 361 27.02 -8.03 -5.96
N THR A 362 26.41 -8.94 -6.71
CA THR A 362 25.29 -8.63 -7.60
C THR A 362 24.06 -9.44 -7.16
N TYR A 363 22.91 -8.76 -7.03
CA TYR A 363 21.64 -9.31 -6.52
C TYR A 363 20.55 -9.18 -7.57
N ARG A 364 19.66 -10.19 -7.65
CA ARG A 364 18.54 -10.23 -8.59
C ARG A 364 17.22 -10.44 -7.87
N ALA A 365 16.17 -9.76 -8.34
CA ALA A 365 14.79 -9.95 -7.91
C ALA A 365 13.88 -10.02 -9.15
N PRO A 366 13.06 -11.08 -9.33
CA PRO A 366 12.20 -11.27 -10.50
C PRO A 366 10.95 -10.39 -10.44
N TYR A 367 10.14 -10.38 -11.51
CA TYR A 367 8.77 -9.90 -11.44
C TYR A 367 7.94 -10.73 -10.47
N LEU A 368 6.99 -10.08 -9.78
CA LEU A 368 6.03 -10.76 -8.90
C LEU A 368 4.60 -10.31 -9.22
N ALA A 369 3.66 -11.25 -9.19
CA ALA A 369 2.24 -10.97 -9.22
C ALA A 369 1.71 -10.64 -7.82
N HIS A 370 0.58 -9.92 -7.73
CA HIS A 370 -0.07 -9.56 -6.46
C HIS A 370 -0.86 -10.71 -5.85
N THR A 371 -1.52 -11.50 -6.68
CA THR A 371 -2.32 -12.68 -6.31
C THR A 371 -3.26 -12.45 -5.10
N PRO A 372 -4.11 -11.41 -5.08
CA PRO A 372 -5.13 -11.32 -4.04
C PRO A 372 -6.04 -12.54 -4.11
N MET A 373 -6.50 -13.06 -2.95
CA MET A 373 -7.33 -14.28 -2.91
C MET A 373 -8.66 -14.10 -3.66
N GLU A 374 -9.25 -12.92 -3.61
CA GLU A 374 -10.35 -12.51 -4.47
C GLU A 374 -9.79 -12.06 -5.83
N PRO A 375 -10.02 -12.77 -6.96
CA PRO A 375 -9.60 -12.34 -8.28
C PRO A 375 -10.21 -10.99 -8.67
N MET A 376 -9.63 -10.33 -9.66
CA MET A 376 -10.10 -9.01 -10.11
C MET A 376 -11.55 -9.07 -10.58
N ASN A 377 -12.37 -8.18 -10.04
CA ASN A 377 -13.80 -8.10 -10.36
C ASN A 377 -14.33 -6.67 -10.24
N CYS A 378 -15.40 -6.37 -11.01
CA CYS A 378 -16.06 -5.08 -10.99
C CYS A 378 -17.47 -5.25 -11.55
N THR A 379 -18.48 -4.72 -10.85
CA THR A 379 -19.84 -4.62 -11.35
C THR A 379 -20.08 -3.18 -11.80
N ALA A 380 -20.58 -2.99 -13.02
CA ALA A 380 -20.95 -1.69 -13.56
C ALA A 380 -22.39 -1.69 -14.04
N HIS A 381 -23.08 -0.59 -13.84
CA HIS A 381 -24.44 -0.36 -14.32
C HIS A 381 -24.55 1.00 -15.00
N VAL A 382 -24.96 1.01 -16.25
CA VAL A 382 -25.23 2.21 -17.03
C VAL A 382 -26.74 2.40 -17.12
N ARG A 383 -27.26 3.45 -16.51
CA ARG A 383 -28.69 3.81 -16.55
C ARG A 383 -28.89 4.99 -17.44
N LYS A 384 -29.82 4.88 -18.35
CA LYS A 384 -30.30 6.01 -19.15
C LYS A 384 -31.26 6.85 -18.33
N HIS A 385 -31.13 8.16 -18.43
CA HIS A 385 -32.07 9.10 -17.80
C HIS A 385 -33.16 9.49 -18.79
N ASP A 386 -34.41 9.61 -18.35
CA ASP A 386 -35.55 10.01 -19.19
C ASP A 386 -35.36 11.39 -19.84
N ALA A 387 -34.63 12.28 -19.19
CA ALA A 387 -34.29 13.62 -19.68
C ALA A 387 -33.08 13.64 -20.65
N GLY A 388 -32.54 12.47 -21.03
CA GLY A 388 -31.27 12.34 -21.77
C GLY A 388 -30.07 12.34 -20.84
N GLY A 389 -28.97 11.70 -21.28
CA GLY A 389 -27.79 11.45 -20.46
C GLY A 389 -27.77 10.05 -19.84
N GLN A 390 -26.73 9.72 -19.11
CA GLN A 390 -26.59 8.41 -18.47
C GLN A 390 -25.87 8.56 -17.14
N GLY A 391 -26.40 7.86 -16.12
CA GLY A 391 -25.74 7.67 -14.82
C GLY A 391 -24.95 6.35 -14.82
N ILE A 392 -23.81 6.34 -14.17
CA ILE A 392 -22.96 5.16 -14.04
C ILE A 392 -22.77 4.84 -12.57
N GLU A 393 -23.10 3.62 -12.21
CA GLU A 393 -22.82 3.08 -10.88
C GLU A 393 -21.79 1.95 -11.01
N VAL A 394 -20.79 1.97 -10.16
CA VAL A 394 -19.71 0.97 -10.11
C VAL A 394 -19.59 0.42 -8.70
N TRP A 395 -19.62 -0.89 -8.55
CA TRP A 395 -19.33 -1.61 -7.29
C TRP A 395 -18.07 -2.43 -7.50
N MET A 396 -17.03 -2.14 -6.73
CA MET A 396 -15.77 -2.87 -6.87
C MET A 396 -14.89 -2.77 -5.64
N PRO A 397 -14.08 -3.81 -5.37
CA PRO A 397 -12.99 -3.74 -4.42
C PRO A 397 -11.87 -2.87 -5.01
N ASN A 398 -11.64 -1.67 -4.46
CA ASN A 398 -10.68 -0.72 -5.01
C ASN A 398 -9.91 0.03 -3.92
N GLN A 399 -8.70 0.47 -4.25
CA GLN A 399 -7.83 1.25 -3.36
C GLN A 399 -7.87 2.76 -3.67
N SER A 400 -8.57 3.20 -4.71
CA SER A 400 -8.69 4.62 -5.07
C SER A 400 -10.01 4.90 -5.77
N PRO A 401 -11.11 5.16 -5.04
CA PRO A 401 -12.40 5.47 -5.64
C PRO A 401 -12.34 6.68 -6.58
N THR A 402 -11.50 7.69 -6.27
CA THR A 402 -11.32 8.87 -7.13
C THR A 402 -10.78 8.49 -8.52
N LEU A 403 -9.80 7.60 -8.60
CA LEU A 403 -9.28 7.13 -9.90
C LEU A 403 -10.28 6.23 -10.64
N MET A 404 -11.03 5.39 -9.91
CA MET A 404 -12.08 4.56 -10.50
C MET A 404 -13.18 5.42 -11.11
N ARG A 405 -13.63 6.45 -10.40
CA ARG A 405 -14.61 7.42 -10.91
C ARG A 405 -14.11 8.13 -12.17
N LEU A 406 -12.88 8.61 -12.16
CA LEU A 406 -12.28 9.26 -13.33
C LEU A 406 -12.18 8.32 -14.53
N ALA A 407 -11.75 7.07 -14.32
CA ALA A 407 -11.62 6.09 -15.38
C ALA A 407 -12.98 5.66 -15.95
N ALA A 408 -13.97 5.45 -15.09
CA ALA A 408 -15.35 5.14 -15.50
C ALA A 408 -15.96 6.27 -16.33
N ALA A 409 -15.83 7.52 -15.87
CA ALA A 409 -16.32 8.70 -16.58
C ALA A 409 -15.69 8.85 -17.97
N ARG A 410 -14.36 8.71 -18.05
CA ARG A 410 -13.63 8.77 -19.34
C ARG A 410 -14.04 7.64 -20.29
N THR A 411 -14.22 6.43 -19.78
CA THR A 411 -14.62 5.28 -20.60
C THR A 411 -16.02 5.45 -21.18
N ALA A 412 -16.94 6.01 -20.39
CA ALA A 412 -18.32 6.24 -20.82
C ALA A 412 -18.53 7.59 -21.56
N GLY A 413 -17.54 8.49 -21.56
CA GLY A 413 -17.68 9.81 -22.16
C GLY A 413 -18.64 10.74 -21.41
N VAL A 414 -18.73 10.59 -20.07
CA VAL A 414 -19.62 11.39 -19.21
C VAL A 414 -18.83 12.22 -18.19
N SER A 415 -19.52 13.13 -17.50
CA SER A 415 -18.94 13.89 -16.39
C SER A 415 -18.69 12.98 -15.18
N GLN A 416 -17.68 13.28 -14.36
CA GLN A 416 -17.44 12.57 -13.10
C GLN A 416 -18.61 12.68 -12.12
N SER A 417 -19.42 13.74 -12.21
CA SER A 417 -20.62 13.92 -11.38
C SER A 417 -21.74 12.92 -11.70
N GLU A 418 -21.67 12.27 -12.87
CA GLU A 418 -22.62 11.23 -13.30
C GLU A 418 -22.15 9.82 -12.93
N VAL A 419 -21.02 9.70 -12.23
CA VAL A 419 -20.44 8.42 -11.80
C VAL A 419 -20.44 8.30 -10.28
N THR A 420 -21.03 7.22 -9.79
CA THR A 420 -20.97 6.81 -8.37
C THR A 420 -20.13 5.55 -8.25
N VAL A 421 -19.17 5.55 -7.33
CA VAL A 421 -18.33 4.39 -7.01
C VAL A 421 -18.65 3.90 -5.60
N HIS A 422 -19.06 2.64 -5.50
CA HIS A 422 -19.30 1.94 -4.25
C HIS A 422 -18.10 1.02 -3.99
N THR A 423 -17.30 1.34 -2.98
CA THR A 423 -16.17 0.50 -2.58
C THR A 423 -16.69 -0.65 -1.71
N THR A 424 -16.44 -1.89 -2.12
CA THR A 424 -16.77 -3.09 -1.33
C THR A 424 -15.60 -3.47 -0.42
N PHE A 425 -15.79 -4.46 0.47
CA PHE A 425 -14.65 -5.11 1.08
C PHE A 425 -13.73 -5.71 0.01
N LEU A 426 -12.43 -5.69 0.27
CA LEU A 426 -11.41 -6.27 -0.61
C LEU A 426 -10.93 -7.61 -0.07
N GLY A 427 -10.98 -8.64 -0.89
CA GLY A 427 -10.37 -9.96 -0.63
C GLY A 427 -8.86 -9.96 -0.90
N GLY A 428 -8.15 -8.94 -0.35
CA GLY A 428 -6.78 -8.60 -0.63
C GLY A 428 -6.65 -7.48 -1.66
N GLY A 429 -5.54 -6.75 -1.61
CA GLY A 429 -5.27 -5.64 -2.54
C GLY A 429 -3.82 -5.59 -2.94
N PHE A 430 -2.94 -5.44 -1.96
CA PHE A 430 -1.47 -5.42 -2.07
C PHE A 430 -0.90 -4.38 -3.05
N GLY A 431 -1.74 -3.43 -3.53
CA GLY A 431 -1.43 -2.44 -4.55
C GLY A 431 -2.19 -2.63 -5.88
N ARG A 432 -2.55 -3.88 -6.24
CA ARG A 432 -3.21 -4.23 -7.50
C ARG A 432 -4.51 -3.46 -7.76
N ARG A 433 -5.27 -3.20 -6.70
CA ARG A 433 -6.60 -2.58 -6.79
C ARG A 433 -6.56 -1.04 -6.86
N ALA A 434 -5.38 -0.45 -7.03
CA ALA A 434 -5.21 0.95 -7.41
C ALA A 434 -5.32 1.18 -8.93
N GLU A 435 -5.11 0.12 -9.75
CA GLU A 435 -5.14 0.17 -11.21
C GLU A 435 -6.57 0.24 -11.76
N VAL A 436 -6.71 0.87 -12.93
CA VAL A 436 -8.00 1.23 -13.52
C VAL A 436 -8.42 0.36 -14.72
N ASP A 437 -7.66 -0.67 -15.02
CA ASP A 437 -7.89 -1.56 -16.16
C ASP A 437 -9.25 -2.24 -16.10
N LEU A 438 -9.58 -2.84 -14.96
CA LEU A 438 -10.81 -3.58 -14.78
C LEU A 438 -12.07 -2.71 -14.82
N VAL A 439 -12.05 -1.52 -14.21
CA VAL A 439 -13.21 -0.62 -14.27
C VAL A 439 -13.51 -0.18 -15.70
N ARG A 440 -12.46 0.01 -16.52
CA ARG A 440 -12.63 0.31 -17.96
C ARG A 440 -13.32 -0.84 -18.70
N GLN A 441 -12.91 -2.08 -18.47
CA GLN A 441 -13.54 -3.26 -19.05
C GLN A 441 -15.00 -3.42 -18.60
N ALA A 442 -15.28 -3.25 -17.30
CA ALA A 442 -16.62 -3.37 -16.74
C ALA A 442 -17.58 -2.31 -17.29
N VAL A 443 -17.15 -1.06 -17.35
CA VAL A 443 -17.95 0.02 -17.92
C VAL A 443 -18.21 -0.21 -19.42
N THR A 444 -17.20 -0.70 -20.18
CA THR A 444 -17.37 -1.06 -21.60
C THR A 444 -18.42 -2.17 -21.77
N CYS A 445 -18.39 -3.20 -20.93
CA CYS A 445 -19.42 -4.25 -20.93
C CYS A 445 -20.82 -3.70 -20.59
N ALA A 446 -20.93 -2.83 -19.59
CA ALA A 446 -22.18 -2.23 -19.17
C ALA A 446 -22.77 -1.29 -20.24
N LEU A 447 -21.94 -0.53 -20.96
CA LEU A 447 -22.36 0.29 -22.10
C LEU A 447 -22.93 -0.57 -23.22
N ALA A 448 -22.47 -1.79 -23.41
CA ALA A 448 -23.00 -2.74 -24.37
C ALA A 448 -24.35 -3.36 -23.95
N MET A 449 -24.73 -3.25 -22.66
CA MET A 449 -25.95 -3.80 -22.05
C MET A 449 -26.67 -2.72 -21.22
N PRO A 450 -27.13 -1.62 -21.83
CA PRO A 450 -27.77 -0.51 -21.12
C PRO A 450 -28.96 -1.00 -20.28
N ASP A 451 -29.14 -0.37 -19.11
CA ASP A 451 -30.16 -0.66 -18.09
C ASP A 451 -30.09 -2.06 -17.45
N ARG A 452 -29.01 -2.80 -17.71
CA ARG A 452 -28.69 -4.07 -17.03
C ARG A 452 -27.30 -3.99 -16.40
N PRO A 453 -27.14 -4.30 -15.09
CA PRO A 453 -25.83 -4.36 -14.49
C PRO A 453 -25.03 -5.53 -15.05
N VAL A 454 -23.72 -5.34 -15.22
CA VAL A 454 -22.78 -6.38 -15.66
C VAL A 454 -21.64 -6.50 -14.66
N GLN A 455 -21.45 -7.71 -14.12
CA GLN A 455 -20.31 -8.05 -13.27
C GLN A 455 -19.23 -8.71 -14.10
N VAL A 456 -18.11 -8.04 -14.27
CA VAL A 456 -16.91 -8.58 -14.90
C VAL A 456 -16.07 -9.28 -13.84
N LEU A 457 -15.66 -10.52 -14.10
CA LEU A 457 -14.80 -11.32 -13.25
C LEU A 457 -13.67 -11.90 -14.10
N TRP A 458 -12.44 -11.72 -13.65
CA TRP A 458 -11.30 -12.42 -14.19
C TRP A 458 -11.17 -13.81 -13.56
N SER A 459 -10.70 -14.80 -14.32
CA SER A 459 -10.23 -16.04 -13.73
C SER A 459 -8.92 -15.81 -12.99
N ARG A 460 -8.44 -16.76 -12.20
CA ARG A 460 -7.11 -16.66 -11.55
C ARG A 460 -6.00 -16.60 -12.59
N GLU A 461 -6.15 -17.31 -13.70
CA GLU A 461 -5.20 -17.30 -14.80
C GLU A 461 -5.10 -15.92 -15.46
N GLU A 462 -6.24 -15.25 -15.70
CA GLU A 462 -6.25 -13.88 -16.21
C GLU A 462 -5.62 -12.91 -15.20
N ASP A 463 -5.91 -13.07 -13.91
CA ASP A 463 -5.42 -12.21 -12.83
C ASP A 463 -3.89 -12.30 -12.68
N ILE A 464 -3.29 -13.49 -12.79
CA ILE A 464 -1.83 -13.65 -12.70
C ILE A 464 -1.15 -13.24 -14.00
N ARG A 465 -1.67 -13.62 -15.16
CA ARG A 465 -1.05 -13.36 -16.46
C ARG A 465 -1.12 -11.91 -16.92
N HIS A 466 -2.09 -11.16 -16.43
CA HIS A 466 -2.33 -9.77 -16.83
C HIS A 466 -2.25 -8.80 -15.65
N ASP A 467 -1.45 -9.14 -14.65
CA ASP A 467 -1.17 -8.25 -13.51
C ASP A 467 -0.29 -7.05 -13.93
N VAL A 468 -0.17 -6.08 -13.04
CA VAL A 468 0.84 -5.02 -13.06
C VAL A 468 1.90 -5.39 -12.02
N TYR A 469 2.98 -5.98 -12.45
CA TYR A 469 3.89 -6.71 -11.58
C TYR A 469 4.73 -5.81 -10.68
N ARG A 470 5.20 -6.36 -9.54
CA ARG A 470 6.39 -5.80 -8.88
C ARG A 470 7.52 -5.80 -9.89
N PRO A 471 8.24 -4.68 -10.07
CA PRO A 471 9.35 -4.64 -11.01
C PRO A 471 10.38 -5.74 -10.76
N MET A 472 10.86 -6.34 -11.83
CA MET A 472 12.13 -7.03 -11.82
C MET A 472 13.25 -6.01 -11.55
N ALA A 473 14.27 -6.40 -10.79
CA ALA A 473 15.33 -5.50 -10.38
C ALA A 473 16.69 -6.21 -10.30
N LEU A 474 17.74 -5.48 -10.63
CA LEU A 474 19.13 -5.93 -10.57
C LEU A 474 19.93 -4.85 -9.83
N ALA A 475 20.77 -5.26 -8.87
CA ALA A 475 21.66 -4.33 -8.19
C ALA A 475 23.06 -4.92 -8.03
N ARG A 476 24.07 -4.08 -8.26
CA ARG A 476 25.46 -4.39 -7.95
C ARG A 476 25.96 -3.45 -6.87
N TRP A 477 26.51 -4.03 -5.84
CA TRP A 477 27.16 -3.32 -4.75
C TRP A 477 28.66 -3.50 -4.84
N TRP A 478 29.39 -2.47 -4.44
CA TRP A 478 30.84 -2.47 -4.27
C TRP A 478 31.18 -1.94 -2.90
N ALA A 479 32.27 -2.48 -2.32
CA ALA A 479 32.89 -1.93 -1.13
C ALA A 479 34.39 -1.79 -1.33
N ASP A 480 34.93 -0.72 -0.83
CA ASP A 480 36.36 -0.49 -0.69
C ASP A 480 36.76 -0.83 0.73
N ILE A 481 37.53 -1.90 0.89
CA ILE A 481 38.05 -2.35 2.17
C ILE A 481 39.54 -2.01 2.23
N ASP A 482 39.91 -1.18 3.19
CA ASP A 482 41.28 -0.85 3.49
C ASP A 482 41.89 -1.98 4.36
N THR A 483 42.92 -2.64 3.81
CA THR A 483 43.64 -3.75 4.46
C THR A 483 45.06 -3.37 4.89
N GLU A 484 45.45 -2.10 4.79
CA GLU A 484 46.80 -1.64 5.16
C GLU A 484 47.04 -1.60 6.68
N GLY A 485 45.98 -1.78 7.51
CA GLY A 485 46.08 -1.81 8.99
C GLY A 485 46.01 -3.20 9.60
N ALA A 486 46.12 -3.28 10.91
CA ALA A 486 46.02 -4.55 11.67
C ALA A 486 44.63 -5.20 11.57
N THR A 487 43.59 -4.42 11.26
CA THR A 487 42.21 -4.88 11.05
C THR A 487 41.65 -4.22 9.81
N PRO A 488 40.95 -4.98 8.91
CA PRO A 488 40.29 -4.42 7.73
C PRO A 488 39.27 -3.36 8.15
N ARG A 489 39.19 -2.27 7.37
CA ARG A 489 38.23 -1.18 7.59
C ARG A 489 37.46 -0.84 6.33
N LEU A 490 36.18 -0.56 6.47
CA LEU A 490 35.36 -0.04 5.39
C LEU A 490 35.78 1.39 5.05
N ALA A 491 36.15 1.65 3.80
CA ALA A 491 36.51 2.97 3.31
C ALA A 491 35.34 3.65 2.57
N GLY A 492 34.47 2.87 1.92
CA GLY A 492 33.30 3.36 1.25
C GLY A 492 32.51 2.25 0.56
N VAL A 493 31.31 2.60 0.10
CA VAL A 493 30.45 1.69 -0.67
C VAL A 493 29.82 2.41 -1.84
N ALA A 494 29.54 1.67 -2.91
CA ALA A 494 28.77 2.16 -4.04
C ALA A 494 27.71 1.13 -4.45
N LYS A 495 26.58 1.61 -4.93
CA LYS A 495 25.46 0.79 -5.43
C LYS A 495 25.03 1.31 -6.80
N ARG A 496 24.84 0.41 -7.72
CA ARG A 496 24.19 0.69 -9.00
C ARG A 496 23.04 -0.27 -9.17
N GLN A 497 21.85 0.26 -9.50
CA GLN A 497 20.64 -0.56 -9.62
C GLN A 497 19.86 -0.22 -10.89
N VAL A 498 19.18 -1.24 -11.42
CA VAL A 498 18.31 -1.16 -12.60
C VAL A 498 16.95 -1.72 -12.24
N ALA A 499 15.90 -0.97 -12.49
CA ALA A 499 14.50 -1.40 -12.34
C ALA A 499 13.57 -0.54 -13.19
N GLN A 500 12.41 -1.07 -13.58
CA GLN A 500 11.29 -0.25 -14.04
C GLN A 500 10.70 0.54 -12.86
N SER A 501 10.01 1.65 -13.13
CA SER A 501 9.45 2.53 -12.11
C SER A 501 7.92 2.51 -12.10
N PRO A 502 7.28 1.91 -11.09
CA PRO A 502 5.83 2.01 -10.90
C PRO A 502 5.34 3.46 -10.78
N THR A 503 6.07 4.30 -10.06
CA THR A 503 5.72 5.72 -9.84
C THR A 503 5.73 6.51 -11.14
N ASP A 504 6.51 6.09 -12.12
CA ASP A 504 6.58 6.72 -13.44
C ASP A 504 5.52 6.16 -14.41
N GLN A 505 5.24 4.85 -14.35
CA GLN A 505 4.26 4.20 -15.23
C GLN A 505 2.80 4.37 -14.78
N PHE A 506 2.53 4.39 -13.48
CA PHE A 506 1.17 4.45 -12.94
C PHE A 506 0.40 5.72 -13.39
N PRO A 507 0.95 6.95 -13.32
CA PRO A 507 0.25 8.12 -13.83
C PRO A 507 -0.03 8.05 -15.34
N ALA A 508 0.85 7.42 -16.12
CA ALA A 508 0.64 7.26 -17.56
C ALA A 508 -0.58 6.38 -17.85
N ARG A 509 -0.72 5.27 -17.13
CA ARG A 509 -1.87 4.34 -17.31
C ARG A 509 -3.17 4.88 -16.73
N THR A 510 -3.13 5.60 -15.62
CA THR A 510 -4.34 5.99 -14.86
C THR A 510 -4.89 7.35 -15.26
N ILE A 511 -4.02 8.36 -15.37
CA ILE A 511 -4.44 9.75 -15.63
C ILE A 511 -3.91 10.32 -16.95
N GLY A 512 -3.09 9.57 -17.69
CA GLY A 512 -2.57 9.95 -19.00
C GLY A 512 -1.40 10.95 -18.97
N LEU A 513 -0.68 11.04 -17.85
CA LEU A 513 0.55 11.82 -17.79
C LEU A 513 1.71 11.00 -18.37
N PRO A 514 2.57 11.59 -19.26
CA PRO A 514 3.66 10.84 -19.84
C PRO A 514 4.68 10.42 -18.78
N ALA A 515 5.25 9.22 -18.95
CA ALA A 515 6.38 8.75 -18.18
C ALA A 515 7.57 9.72 -18.31
N GLN A 516 8.32 9.96 -17.25
CA GLN A 516 9.40 10.94 -17.18
C GLN A 516 10.78 10.30 -17.00
N GLY A 517 10.87 8.97 -16.96
CA GLY A 517 12.11 8.24 -16.71
C GLY A 517 12.66 8.44 -15.30
N LYS A 518 11.80 8.66 -14.30
CA LYS A 518 12.20 8.82 -12.90
C LYS A 518 12.23 7.49 -12.19
N PRO A 519 13.28 7.19 -11.40
CA PRO A 519 13.29 5.99 -10.58
C PRO A 519 12.21 6.05 -9.50
N GLU A 520 11.80 4.89 -9.05
CA GLU A 520 10.84 4.73 -7.96
C GLU A 520 11.44 5.28 -6.65
N GLY A 521 10.70 6.17 -5.95
CA GLY A 521 11.20 6.93 -4.81
C GLY A 521 11.72 6.06 -3.67
N ASN A 522 10.92 5.08 -3.25
CA ASN A 522 11.26 4.17 -2.15
C ASN A 522 12.44 3.22 -2.47
N ALA A 523 12.73 2.99 -3.76
CA ALA A 523 13.90 2.20 -4.18
C ALA A 523 15.22 2.97 -4.10
N VAL A 524 15.17 4.30 -4.03
CA VAL A 524 16.35 5.18 -4.06
C VAL A 524 16.54 5.97 -2.76
N GLU A 525 15.84 5.61 -1.69
CA GLU A 525 16.06 6.20 -0.38
C GLU A 525 17.48 5.92 0.14
N ASN A 526 18.01 6.86 0.91
CA ASN A 526 19.30 6.68 1.56
C ASN A 526 19.22 5.59 2.63
N PRO A 527 20.21 4.67 2.69
CA PRO A 527 20.27 3.69 3.77
C PRO A 527 20.49 4.37 5.12
N PRO A 528 20.02 3.80 6.24
CA PRO A 528 20.21 4.37 7.55
C PRO A 528 21.66 4.32 8.05
N TYR A 529 22.51 3.59 7.38
CA TYR A 529 23.88 3.28 7.77
C TYR A 529 24.85 4.43 7.51
N ALA A 530 25.70 4.73 8.51
CA ALA A 530 26.72 5.76 8.40
C ALA A 530 27.98 5.20 7.71
N PHE A 531 27.92 5.14 6.37
CA PHE A 531 29.09 4.81 5.56
C PHE A 531 30.10 5.97 5.51
N PRO A 532 31.41 5.71 5.50
CA PRO A 532 32.42 6.75 5.30
C PRO A 532 32.26 7.49 3.95
N SER A 533 31.86 6.73 2.91
CA SER A 533 31.51 7.22 1.59
C SER A 533 30.41 6.35 0.99
N TYR A 534 29.46 6.97 0.31
CA TYR A 534 28.35 6.26 -0.34
C TYR A 534 28.04 6.88 -1.71
N ARG A 535 27.86 6.05 -2.72
CA ARG A 535 27.35 6.44 -4.04
C ARG A 535 26.22 5.51 -4.47
N LEU A 536 25.11 6.10 -4.87
CA LEU A 536 23.97 5.40 -5.51
C LEU A 536 23.80 5.90 -6.93
N GLU A 537 23.70 4.97 -7.86
CA GLU A 537 23.24 5.21 -9.23
C GLU A 537 21.99 4.38 -9.51
N ALA A 538 20.90 5.02 -9.92
CA ALA A 538 19.66 4.36 -10.27
C ALA A 538 19.34 4.55 -11.75
N ILE A 539 19.14 3.46 -12.47
CA ILE A 539 18.81 3.39 -13.88
C ILE A 539 17.37 2.91 -14.01
N VAL A 540 16.57 3.63 -14.78
CA VAL A 540 15.20 3.22 -15.11
C VAL A 540 15.24 2.39 -16.37
N ALA A 541 14.82 1.14 -16.27
CA ALA A 541 14.63 0.28 -17.43
C ALA A 541 13.30 0.62 -18.11
N GLU A 542 13.31 0.68 -19.44
CA GLU A 542 12.11 0.73 -20.26
C GLU A 542 11.69 -0.68 -20.66
N GLY A 543 10.39 -0.87 -20.98
CA GLY A 543 9.88 -2.16 -21.45
C GLY A 543 8.37 -2.22 -21.44
N SER A 544 7.80 -3.21 -22.15
CA SER A 544 6.36 -3.41 -22.33
C SER A 544 5.68 -4.08 -21.14
N VAL A 545 6.42 -4.74 -20.25
CA VAL A 545 5.87 -5.38 -19.06
C VAL A 545 5.33 -4.31 -18.11
N PRO A 546 4.02 -4.31 -17.80
CA PRO A 546 3.45 -3.30 -16.90
C PRO A 546 3.89 -3.57 -15.46
N VAL A 547 4.36 -2.50 -14.78
CA VAL A 547 4.74 -2.59 -13.37
C VAL A 547 3.89 -1.68 -12.50
N GLY A 548 3.57 -2.14 -11.29
CA GLY A 548 2.69 -1.48 -10.34
C GLY A 548 3.19 -1.53 -8.91
N PHE A 549 2.38 -0.97 -8.00
CA PHE A 549 2.68 -0.89 -6.58
C PHE A 549 2.39 -2.24 -5.89
N TRP A 550 3.41 -3.08 -5.78
CA TRP A 550 3.34 -4.30 -4.99
C TRP A 550 3.70 -3.98 -3.53
N ARG A 551 3.07 -4.65 -2.54
CA ARG A 551 3.24 -4.39 -1.10
C ARG A 551 4.69 -4.09 -0.72
N SER A 552 4.95 -2.92 -0.16
CA SER A 552 6.23 -2.31 0.18
C SER A 552 7.02 -1.70 -0.99
N VAL A 553 6.46 -1.65 -2.19
CA VAL A 553 6.97 -0.95 -3.36
C VAL A 553 8.47 -1.23 -3.58
N GLY A 554 9.31 -0.21 -3.74
CA GLY A 554 10.75 -0.34 -3.93
C GLY A 554 11.50 -0.98 -2.75
N HIS A 555 10.99 -0.82 -1.52
CA HIS A 555 11.59 -1.48 -0.36
C HIS A 555 11.55 -3.01 -0.46
N SER A 556 10.57 -3.59 -1.18
CA SER A 556 10.37 -5.05 -1.28
C SER A 556 11.56 -5.80 -1.89
N HIS A 557 12.31 -5.16 -2.79
CA HIS A 557 13.50 -5.75 -3.41
C HIS A 557 14.80 -5.09 -2.94
N THR A 558 14.78 -3.78 -2.67
CA THR A 558 16.01 -3.10 -2.24
C THR A 558 16.47 -3.53 -0.85
N ALA A 559 15.55 -3.89 0.06
CA ALA A 559 15.92 -4.43 1.35
C ALA A 559 16.72 -5.75 1.22
N PHE A 560 16.32 -6.61 0.28
CA PHE A 560 17.08 -7.83 0.00
C PHE A 560 18.51 -7.52 -0.49
N PHE A 561 18.66 -6.58 -1.39
CA PHE A 561 19.97 -6.19 -1.91
C PHE A 561 20.86 -5.55 -0.83
N ASP A 562 20.28 -4.62 -0.08
CA ASP A 562 21.00 -3.81 0.89
C ASP A 562 21.42 -4.65 2.11
N GLU A 563 20.48 -5.36 2.73
CA GLU A 563 20.69 -6.10 3.96
C GLU A 563 21.49 -7.40 3.79
N SER A 564 21.38 -8.04 2.61
CA SER A 564 22.26 -9.15 2.27
C SER A 564 23.71 -8.67 2.05
N PHE A 565 23.90 -7.52 1.37
CA PHE A 565 25.22 -6.95 1.19
C PHE A 565 25.86 -6.51 2.51
N ILE A 566 25.11 -5.89 3.41
CA ILE A 566 25.59 -5.52 4.76
C ILE A 566 26.06 -6.73 5.55
N ASP A 567 25.33 -7.84 5.45
CA ASP A 567 25.70 -9.09 6.11
C ASP A 567 26.99 -9.70 5.50
N GLU A 568 27.08 -9.74 4.16
CA GLU A 568 28.28 -10.19 3.47
C GLU A 568 29.50 -9.33 3.80
N LEU A 569 29.30 -8.01 3.90
CA LEU A 569 30.36 -7.08 4.26
C LEU A 569 30.82 -7.25 5.71
N ALA A 570 29.91 -7.53 6.65
CA ALA A 570 30.26 -7.86 8.02
C ALA A 570 31.20 -9.07 8.06
N HIS A 571 30.88 -10.14 7.34
CA HIS A 571 31.72 -11.33 7.25
C HIS A 571 33.08 -11.06 6.56
N ALA A 572 33.11 -10.26 5.49
CA ALA A 572 34.34 -9.85 4.82
C ALA A 572 35.29 -9.05 5.73
N LEU A 573 34.72 -8.33 6.70
CA LEU A 573 35.44 -7.58 7.73
C LEU A 573 35.68 -8.39 9.00
N ALA A 574 35.36 -9.71 9.02
CA ALA A 574 35.43 -10.58 10.19
C ALA A 574 34.68 -10.04 11.43
N LYS A 575 33.54 -9.39 11.21
CA LYS A 575 32.67 -8.86 12.25
C LYS A 575 31.38 -9.67 12.39
N ASP A 576 30.85 -9.73 13.61
CA ASP A 576 29.48 -10.23 13.83
C ASP A 576 28.47 -9.32 13.11
N PRO A 577 27.48 -9.87 12.37
CA PRO A 577 26.51 -9.08 11.60
C PRO A 577 25.69 -8.09 12.43
N LEU A 578 25.36 -8.41 13.69
CA LEU A 578 24.67 -7.50 14.61
C LEU A 578 25.60 -6.38 15.07
N ALA A 579 26.82 -6.72 15.48
CA ALA A 579 27.82 -5.75 15.93
C ALA A 579 28.17 -4.75 14.82
N PHE A 580 28.31 -5.24 13.58
CA PHE A 580 28.60 -4.39 12.43
C PHE A 580 27.47 -3.40 12.15
N ARG A 581 26.19 -3.85 12.22
CA ARG A 581 25.03 -2.95 12.08
C ARG A 581 24.98 -1.91 13.19
N ARG A 582 25.29 -2.29 14.45
CA ARG A 582 25.37 -1.35 15.58
C ARG A 582 26.42 -0.26 15.34
N ASP A 583 27.60 -0.63 14.84
CA ASP A 583 28.66 0.33 14.51
C ASP A 583 28.16 1.34 13.46
N LEU A 584 27.53 0.87 12.40
CA LEU A 584 27.01 1.72 11.31
C LEU A 584 25.79 2.54 11.71
N LEU A 585 25.07 2.16 12.76
CA LEU A 585 23.90 2.87 13.30
C LEU A 585 24.26 3.73 14.53
N ALA A 586 25.54 3.92 14.83
CA ALA A 586 25.97 4.77 15.93
C ALA A 586 25.35 6.17 15.81
N GLY A 587 24.76 6.66 16.90
CA GLY A 587 24.03 7.94 16.91
C GLY A 587 22.57 7.87 16.43
N LYS A 588 22.05 6.69 16.09
CA LYS A 588 20.64 6.47 15.72
C LYS A 588 19.88 5.63 16.76
N PRO A 589 19.52 6.20 17.92
CA PRO A 589 19.02 5.44 19.07
C PRO A 589 17.71 4.69 18.76
N ARG A 590 16.84 5.23 17.91
CA ARG A 590 15.59 4.59 17.49
C ARG A 590 15.87 3.27 16.75
N TYR A 591 16.80 3.28 15.81
CA TYR A 591 17.22 2.08 15.06
C TYR A 591 17.90 1.05 15.95
N LEU A 592 18.82 1.50 16.82
CA LEU A 592 19.50 0.63 17.77
C LEU A 592 18.53 -0.07 18.71
N LYS A 593 17.51 0.65 19.22
CA LYS A 593 16.52 0.04 20.11
C LYS A 593 15.73 -1.08 19.43
N VAL A 594 15.35 -0.92 18.16
CA VAL A 594 14.65 -1.96 17.39
C VAL A 594 15.58 -3.15 17.12
N LEU A 595 16.81 -2.88 16.68
CA LEU A 595 17.81 -3.90 16.38
C LEU A 595 18.19 -4.72 17.64
N ASP A 596 18.41 -4.04 18.75
CA ASP A 596 18.76 -4.70 20.02
C ASP A 596 17.59 -5.50 20.60
N THR A 597 16.36 -5.03 20.41
CA THR A 597 15.18 -5.77 20.85
C THR A 597 15.04 -7.06 20.06
N VAL A 598 15.09 -7.02 18.74
CA VAL A 598 14.95 -8.24 17.92
C VAL A 598 16.07 -9.24 18.21
N ALA A 599 17.31 -8.76 18.37
CA ALA A 599 18.46 -9.62 18.66
C ALA A 599 18.32 -10.32 20.01
N ARG A 600 17.93 -9.59 21.05
CA ARG A 600 17.70 -10.14 22.39
C ARG A 600 16.57 -11.19 22.38
N GLU A 601 15.44 -10.86 21.81
CA GLU A 601 14.24 -11.72 21.78
C GLU A 601 14.44 -12.96 20.90
N ALA A 602 15.29 -12.88 19.87
CA ALA A 602 15.69 -14.03 19.06
C ALA A 602 16.83 -14.86 19.70
N GLY A 603 17.42 -14.43 20.81
CA GLY A 603 18.57 -15.08 21.42
C GLY A 603 19.81 -15.04 20.52
N TRP A 604 20.10 -13.90 19.88
CA TRP A 604 21.29 -13.74 19.04
C TRP A 604 22.57 -14.11 19.80
N GLY A 605 23.44 -14.87 19.16
CA GLY A 605 24.68 -15.36 19.77
C GLY A 605 24.56 -16.68 20.55
N THR A 606 23.34 -17.20 20.79
CA THR A 606 23.19 -18.55 21.36
C THR A 606 23.40 -19.61 20.29
N ALA A 607 24.04 -20.72 20.67
CA ALA A 607 24.32 -21.82 19.75
C ALA A 607 23.02 -22.45 19.18
N LEU A 608 23.06 -22.84 17.92
CA LEU A 608 22.00 -23.58 17.25
C LEU A 608 22.47 -25.00 16.91
N PRO A 609 21.55 -25.95 16.65
CA PRO A 609 21.89 -27.27 16.11
C PRO A 609 22.67 -27.17 14.79
N ALA A 610 23.42 -28.22 14.48
CA ALA A 610 24.09 -28.32 13.16
C ALA A 610 23.05 -28.29 12.03
N GLY A 611 23.36 -27.57 10.96
CA GLY A 611 22.43 -27.34 9.85
C GLY A 611 21.39 -26.26 10.08
N SER A 612 21.40 -25.63 11.26
CA SER A 612 20.52 -24.48 11.55
C SER A 612 21.32 -23.17 11.51
N GLY A 613 20.65 -22.06 11.19
CA GLY A 613 21.28 -20.74 11.11
C GLY A 613 20.31 -19.62 11.48
N ARG A 614 20.86 -18.51 11.98
CA ARG A 614 20.15 -17.24 12.19
C ARG A 614 20.67 -16.17 11.27
N GLY A 615 19.75 -15.38 10.70
CA GLY A 615 20.08 -14.21 9.92
C GLY A 615 19.25 -13.01 10.36
N ILE A 616 19.87 -11.85 10.39
CA ILE A 616 19.28 -10.58 10.81
C ILE A 616 19.19 -9.60 9.66
N ALA A 617 18.10 -8.84 9.59
CA ALA A 617 17.91 -7.72 8.67
C ALA A 617 17.08 -6.60 9.32
N LEU A 618 17.32 -5.36 8.87
CA LEU A 618 16.64 -4.16 9.35
C LEU A 618 16.23 -3.28 8.16
N ARG A 619 15.00 -2.76 8.17
CA ARG A 619 14.57 -1.76 7.18
C ARG A 619 13.69 -0.70 7.82
N ALA A 620 13.98 0.56 7.51
CA ALA A 620 13.06 1.66 7.72
C ALA A 620 12.21 1.83 6.46
N SER A 621 10.90 1.98 6.61
CA SER A 621 9.97 2.24 5.52
C SER A 621 8.65 2.82 6.06
N PHE A 622 8.03 3.72 5.31
CA PHE A 622 6.73 4.31 5.65
C PHE A 622 6.68 4.95 7.06
N GLY A 623 7.81 5.49 7.55
CA GLY A 623 7.93 6.10 8.88
C GLY A 623 8.08 5.10 10.05
N SER A 624 8.14 3.81 9.76
CA SER A 624 8.38 2.73 10.73
C SER A 624 9.75 2.10 10.55
N ILE A 625 10.30 1.54 11.62
CA ILE A 625 11.55 0.76 11.59
C ILE A 625 11.21 -0.66 11.98
N VAL A 626 11.60 -1.63 11.14
CA VAL A 626 11.38 -3.05 11.39
C VAL A 626 12.70 -3.80 11.29
N ALA A 627 12.99 -4.63 12.29
CA ALA A 627 14.05 -5.61 12.24
C ALA A 627 13.50 -7.01 12.41
N GLN A 628 14.07 -7.97 11.68
CA GLN A 628 13.68 -9.37 11.75
C GLN A 628 14.91 -10.26 11.90
N VAL A 629 14.76 -11.32 12.71
CA VAL A 629 15.69 -12.44 12.78
C VAL A 629 14.95 -13.68 12.34
N ALA A 630 15.43 -14.30 11.27
CA ALA A 630 14.94 -15.59 10.80
C ALA A 630 15.84 -16.71 11.33
N GLU A 631 15.22 -17.82 11.78
CA GLU A 631 15.89 -19.09 12.09
C GLU A 631 15.48 -20.11 11.02
N VAL A 632 16.47 -20.75 10.41
CA VAL A 632 16.26 -21.76 9.38
C VAL A 632 16.94 -23.07 9.75
N ASP A 633 16.37 -24.17 9.28
CA ASP A 633 17.02 -25.48 9.21
C ASP A 633 17.26 -25.83 7.72
N VAL A 634 18.44 -26.33 7.41
CA VAL A 634 18.80 -26.82 6.09
C VAL A 634 19.18 -28.29 6.20
N ALA A 635 18.26 -29.17 5.80
CA ALA A 635 18.50 -30.60 5.78
C ALA A 635 19.19 -30.98 4.45
N ASP A 636 20.15 -31.90 4.52
CA ASP A 636 20.86 -32.46 3.35
C ASP A 636 21.47 -31.40 2.42
N GLY A 637 21.73 -30.19 2.92
CA GLY A 637 22.25 -29.05 2.17
C GLY A 637 21.26 -28.46 1.12
N LYS A 638 20.03 -28.95 1.05
CA LYS A 638 19.05 -28.59 0.02
C LYS A 638 17.66 -28.25 0.54
N THR A 639 17.14 -28.98 1.51
CA THR A 639 15.79 -28.77 2.03
C THR A 639 15.78 -27.65 3.05
N LEU A 640 15.25 -26.50 2.67
CA LEU A 640 15.12 -25.33 3.51
C LEU A 640 13.79 -25.35 4.28
N GLN A 641 13.84 -25.11 5.58
CA GLN A 641 12.68 -24.82 6.41
C GLN A 641 12.92 -23.57 7.22
N VAL A 642 12.03 -22.57 7.11
CA VAL A 642 12.03 -21.41 8.00
C VAL A 642 11.27 -21.77 9.26
N LYS A 643 11.96 -21.87 10.40
CA LYS A 643 11.39 -22.37 11.66
C LYS A 643 10.73 -21.28 12.48
N ARG A 644 11.40 -20.14 12.57
CA ARG A 644 10.98 -19.02 13.40
C ARG A 644 11.33 -17.70 12.76
N VAL A 645 10.48 -16.71 12.98
CA VAL A 645 10.79 -15.30 12.68
C VAL A 645 10.46 -14.46 13.90
N THR A 646 11.49 -13.85 14.47
CA THR A 646 11.34 -12.82 15.52
C THR A 646 11.36 -11.46 14.84
N CYS A 647 10.36 -10.64 15.11
CA CYS A 647 10.18 -9.32 14.51
C CYS A 647 10.09 -8.26 15.61
N ALA A 648 10.78 -7.16 15.45
CA ALA A 648 10.62 -5.96 16.28
C ALA A 648 10.23 -4.78 15.39
N ILE A 649 9.22 -4.01 15.80
CA ILE A 649 8.75 -2.82 15.09
C ILE A 649 8.66 -1.62 16.02
N ASP A 650 9.16 -0.47 15.54
CA ASP A 650 8.85 0.85 16.06
C ASP A 650 8.05 1.62 15.00
N CYS A 651 6.79 1.83 15.27
CA CYS A 651 5.88 2.65 14.44
C CYS A 651 5.44 3.95 15.14
N GLY A 652 6.16 4.37 16.20
CA GLY A 652 5.70 5.46 17.06
C GLY A 652 4.43 5.10 17.84
N PRO A 653 3.49 6.02 18.05
CA PRO A 653 2.25 5.77 18.76
C PRO A 653 1.44 4.61 18.17
N VAL A 654 1.12 3.61 18.98
CA VAL A 654 0.38 2.41 18.57
C VAL A 654 -1.11 2.62 18.83
N VAL A 655 -1.95 2.57 17.79
CA VAL A 655 -3.40 2.69 17.94
C VAL A 655 -4.01 1.39 18.46
N ASN A 656 -3.75 0.26 17.77
CA ASN A 656 -4.23 -1.06 18.16
C ASN A 656 -3.08 -2.09 18.07
N PRO A 657 -2.57 -2.54 19.21
CA PRO A 657 -1.43 -3.49 19.26
C PRO A 657 -1.68 -4.81 18.52
N ALA A 658 -2.88 -5.37 18.59
CA ALA A 658 -3.21 -6.63 17.92
C ALA A 658 -3.19 -6.47 16.40
N ILE A 659 -3.70 -5.35 15.87
CA ILE A 659 -3.67 -5.05 14.43
C ILE A 659 -2.21 -4.88 13.97
N VAL A 660 -1.37 -4.18 14.73
CA VAL A 660 0.05 -4.01 14.37
C VAL A 660 0.75 -5.37 14.28
N ARG A 661 0.55 -6.26 15.27
CA ARG A 661 1.12 -7.62 15.23
C ARG A 661 0.64 -8.40 14.01
N ALA A 662 -0.67 -8.42 13.77
CA ALA A 662 -1.25 -9.11 12.61
C ALA A 662 -0.71 -8.58 11.27
N GLN A 663 -0.43 -7.27 11.16
CA GLN A 663 0.17 -6.71 9.95
C GLN A 663 1.65 -7.12 9.78
N MET A 664 2.41 -7.25 10.86
CA MET A 664 3.78 -7.77 10.79
C MET A 664 3.76 -9.24 10.38
N GLU A 665 2.94 -10.08 11.00
CA GLU A 665 2.80 -11.49 10.67
C GLU A 665 2.37 -11.69 9.22
N SER A 666 1.37 -10.95 8.75
CA SER A 666 0.93 -10.94 7.35
C SER A 666 2.03 -10.48 6.39
N GLY A 667 2.79 -9.42 6.75
CA GLY A 667 3.90 -8.93 5.96
C GLY A 667 5.03 -9.94 5.83
N ILE A 668 5.35 -10.64 6.90
CA ILE A 668 6.35 -11.72 6.94
C ILE A 668 5.93 -12.87 6.00
N ILE A 669 4.70 -13.37 6.12
CA ILE A 669 4.22 -14.49 5.27
C ILE A 669 4.17 -14.08 3.80
N TYR A 670 3.70 -12.87 3.47
CA TYR A 670 3.63 -12.39 2.10
C TYR A 670 5.03 -12.21 1.49
N GLY A 671 5.96 -11.62 2.25
CA GLY A 671 7.35 -11.47 1.84
C GLY A 671 8.10 -12.79 1.76
N LEU A 672 7.82 -13.74 2.66
CA LEU A 672 8.40 -15.08 2.64
C LEU A 672 7.93 -15.89 1.42
N SER A 673 6.65 -15.79 1.05
CA SER A 673 6.14 -16.38 -0.20
C SER A 673 6.91 -15.87 -1.42
N ALA A 674 7.13 -14.56 -1.49
CA ALA A 674 7.94 -13.95 -2.54
C ALA A 674 9.41 -14.39 -2.50
N ALA A 675 9.98 -14.54 -1.29
CA ALA A 675 11.38 -14.91 -1.11
C ALA A 675 11.67 -16.37 -1.49
N LEU A 676 10.73 -17.27 -1.27
CA LEU A 676 10.94 -18.72 -1.47
C LEU A 676 10.41 -19.23 -2.81
N TYR A 677 9.31 -18.67 -3.32
CA TYR A 677 8.57 -19.25 -4.44
C TYR A 677 8.28 -18.25 -5.56
N GLY A 678 8.04 -16.98 -5.23
CA GLY A 678 7.50 -16.00 -6.16
C GLY A 678 8.44 -15.67 -7.32
N GLU A 679 8.00 -15.98 -8.53
CA GLU A 679 8.69 -15.62 -9.77
C GLU A 679 7.69 -15.61 -10.93
N ILE A 680 7.64 -14.53 -11.68
CA ILE A 680 6.93 -14.44 -12.95
C ILE A 680 7.98 -14.50 -14.06
N THR A 681 7.81 -15.44 -14.96
CA THR A 681 8.65 -15.65 -16.15
C THR A 681 7.86 -15.46 -17.43
N LEU A 682 8.57 -15.10 -18.49
CA LEU A 682 8.03 -14.78 -19.80
C LEU A 682 8.62 -15.69 -20.87
N ALA A 683 7.77 -16.19 -21.74
CA ALA A 683 8.13 -16.86 -22.97
C ALA A 683 7.26 -16.36 -24.12
N ASN A 684 7.87 -16.01 -25.26
CA ASN A 684 7.18 -15.50 -26.45
C ASN A 684 6.19 -14.34 -26.15
N GLY A 685 6.60 -13.40 -25.31
CA GLY A 685 5.82 -12.21 -24.95
C GLY A 685 4.66 -12.44 -23.96
N ALA A 686 4.45 -13.68 -23.51
CA ALA A 686 3.39 -14.07 -22.58
C ALA A 686 3.96 -14.56 -21.24
N VAL A 687 3.17 -14.42 -20.18
CA VAL A 687 3.49 -14.95 -18.85
C VAL A 687 3.24 -16.45 -18.80
N GLU A 688 4.19 -17.19 -18.25
CA GLU A 688 4.12 -18.64 -18.14
C GLU A 688 3.22 -19.09 -16.97
N GLN A 689 3.31 -18.42 -15.82
CA GLN A 689 2.51 -18.74 -14.62
C GLN A 689 1.05 -18.33 -14.81
N GLY A 690 0.13 -19.22 -14.44
CA GLY A 690 -1.30 -18.97 -14.58
C GLY A 690 -2.06 -19.11 -13.26
N ASN A 691 -1.65 -20.00 -12.35
CA ASN A 691 -2.40 -20.25 -11.13
C ASN A 691 -1.45 -20.71 -10.00
N PHE A 692 -1.95 -20.96 -8.80
CA PHE A 692 -1.17 -21.35 -7.62
C PHE A 692 -0.35 -22.65 -7.76
N PRO A 693 -0.66 -23.63 -8.62
CA PRO A 693 0.24 -24.74 -8.87
C PRO A 693 1.59 -24.36 -9.49
N ASP A 694 1.66 -23.24 -10.22
CA ASP A 694 2.86 -22.73 -10.88
C ASP A 694 3.30 -21.34 -10.38
N TYR A 695 2.55 -20.78 -9.44
CA TYR A 695 2.88 -19.57 -8.66
C TYR A 695 2.59 -19.81 -7.19
N ASP A 696 3.44 -20.59 -6.53
CA ASP A 696 3.22 -21.10 -5.17
C ASP A 696 3.39 -20.01 -4.10
N ALA A 697 2.86 -20.27 -2.91
CA ALA A 697 2.92 -19.42 -1.73
C ALA A 697 3.11 -20.26 -0.46
N VAL A 698 3.60 -19.61 0.60
CA VAL A 698 3.72 -20.26 1.92
C VAL A 698 2.35 -20.75 2.39
N ARG A 699 2.28 -22.03 2.69
CA ARG A 699 1.07 -22.70 3.20
C ARG A 699 1.09 -22.73 4.73
N LEU A 700 -0.05 -22.97 5.34
CA LEU A 700 -0.17 -23.00 6.80
C LEU A 700 0.80 -24.02 7.45
N ALA A 701 1.05 -25.15 6.80
CA ALA A 701 1.97 -26.18 7.28
C ALA A 701 3.46 -25.72 7.27
N ASP A 702 3.80 -24.79 6.38
CA ASP A 702 5.17 -24.30 6.17
C ASP A 702 5.40 -22.94 6.86
N ALA A 703 4.35 -22.36 7.46
CA ALA A 703 4.44 -21.07 8.12
C ALA A 703 5.34 -21.16 9.37
N PRO A 704 6.32 -20.26 9.53
CA PRO A 704 7.19 -20.24 10.69
C PRO A 704 6.43 -19.83 11.95
N VAL A 705 6.96 -20.19 13.12
CA VAL A 705 6.53 -19.57 14.38
C VAL A 705 6.95 -18.10 14.37
N MET A 706 6.01 -17.20 14.57
CA MET A 706 6.27 -15.75 14.56
C MET A 706 6.11 -15.14 15.95
N ALA A 707 7.06 -14.26 16.32
CA ALA A 707 7.01 -13.48 17.55
C ALA A 707 7.21 -11.99 17.19
N VAL A 708 6.20 -11.14 17.48
CA VAL A 708 6.22 -9.71 17.13
C VAL A 708 6.30 -8.87 18.40
N HIS A 709 7.33 -8.04 18.50
CA HIS A 709 7.62 -7.15 19.60
C HIS A 709 7.42 -5.69 19.18
N LEU A 710 6.54 -4.98 19.88
CA LEU A 710 6.31 -3.55 19.69
C LEU A 710 7.32 -2.77 20.50
N VAL A 711 8.08 -1.90 19.85
CA VAL A 711 9.14 -1.11 20.48
C VAL A 711 8.65 0.32 20.64
N ASP A 712 8.62 0.80 21.88
CA ASP A 712 8.36 2.20 22.18
C ASP A 712 9.69 2.95 22.31
N SER A 713 10.06 3.72 21.29
CA SER A 713 11.25 4.58 21.33
C SER A 713 10.99 5.98 21.86
N GLY A 714 9.75 6.33 22.15
CA GLY A 714 9.32 7.70 22.48
C GLY A 714 9.12 8.58 21.24
N ALA A 715 9.11 8.00 20.04
CA ALA A 715 8.83 8.75 18.82
C ALA A 715 7.38 9.29 18.84
N SER A 716 7.21 10.58 18.52
CA SER A 716 5.90 11.23 18.50
C SER A 716 5.18 11.09 17.16
N ALA A 717 5.92 10.88 16.08
CA ALA A 717 5.37 10.69 14.73
C ALA A 717 4.86 9.25 14.55
N ILE A 718 3.68 9.13 13.94
CA ILE A 718 3.09 7.83 13.61
C ILE A 718 3.69 7.31 12.31
N GLY A 719 4.18 6.08 12.33
CA GLY A 719 4.58 5.31 11.17
C GLY A 719 3.47 4.40 10.65
N GLY A 720 3.56 4.04 9.37
CA GLY A 720 2.68 3.06 8.76
C GLY A 720 3.04 1.63 9.18
N VAL A 721 2.06 0.73 9.19
CA VAL A 721 2.28 -0.66 9.63
C VAL A 721 1.82 -1.71 8.61
N GLY A 722 1.11 -1.31 7.55
CA GLY A 722 0.57 -2.25 6.56
C GLY A 722 1.62 -2.96 5.71
N GLU A 723 2.77 -2.35 5.51
CA GLU A 723 3.79 -2.76 4.55
C GLU A 723 5.16 -3.09 5.18
N PRO A 724 5.63 -2.41 6.26
CA PRO A 724 7.01 -2.54 6.75
C PRO A 724 7.45 -3.94 7.19
N GLY A 725 6.51 -4.85 7.46
CA GLY A 725 6.82 -6.24 7.82
C GLY A 725 7.35 -7.08 6.65
N THR A 726 7.16 -6.65 5.41
CA THR A 726 7.51 -7.42 4.21
C THR A 726 8.99 -7.33 3.82
N PRO A 727 9.65 -6.14 3.81
CA PRO A 727 11.00 -6.00 3.26
C PRO A 727 12.10 -6.78 3.97
N PRO A 728 12.15 -6.89 5.32
CA PRO A 728 13.30 -7.50 5.99
C PRO A 728 13.35 -9.03 5.90
N ILE A 729 12.25 -9.72 5.51
CA ILE A 729 12.20 -11.19 5.62
C ILE A 729 13.13 -11.88 4.61
N ALA A 730 13.16 -11.43 3.36
CA ALA A 730 13.99 -12.06 2.33
C ALA A 730 15.48 -12.02 2.69
N PRO A 731 16.08 -10.87 3.07
CA PRO A 731 17.47 -10.83 3.50
C PRO A 731 17.70 -11.56 4.83
N ALA A 732 16.77 -11.53 5.79
CA ALA A 732 16.93 -12.28 7.04
C ALA A 732 17.05 -13.79 6.77
N VAL A 733 16.21 -14.34 5.88
CA VAL A 733 16.27 -15.75 5.48
C VAL A 733 17.55 -16.05 4.69
N ALA A 734 17.94 -15.21 3.72
CA ALA A 734 19.18 -15.40 2.97
C ALA A 734 20.42 -15.41 3.86
N ASN A 735 20.48 -14.51 4.83
CA ASN A 735 21.55 -14.44 5.82
C ASN A 735 21.56 -15.66 6.77
N ALA A 736 20.36 -16.16 7.15
CA ALA A 736 20.22 -17.39 7.94
C ALA A 736 20.69 -18.62 7.19
N ILE A 737 20.38 -18.73 5.88
CA ILE A 737 20.87 -19.81 5.01
C ILE A 737 22.39 -19.80 4.96
N PHE A 738 23.00 -18.62 4.80
CA PHE A 738 24.47 -18.52 4.83
C PHE A 738 25.06 -18.96 6.17
N ALA A 739 24.45 -18.54 7.29
CA ALA A 739 24.89 -18.96 8.61
C ALA A 739 24.78 -20.47 8.82
N ALA A 740 23.81 -21.16 8.22
CA ALA A 740 23.62 -22.59 8.30
C ALA A 740 24.54 -23.39 7.36
N THR A 741 24.87 -22.84 6.17
CA THR A 741 25.46 -23.63 5.06
C THR A 741 26.77 -23.07 4.53
N GLY A 742 27.09 -21.80 4.77
CA GLY A 742 28.17 -21.08 4.11
C GLY A 742 27.88 -20.65 2.66
N ILE A 743 26.65 -20.90 2.14
CA ILE A 743 26.26 -20.58 0.75
C ILE A 743 25.56 -19.22 0.70
N ARG A 744 26.07 -18.29 -0.10
CA ARG A 744 25.41 -16.99 -0.35
C ARG A 744 24.43 -17.09 -1.51
N LEU A 745 23.15 -16.89 -1.21
CA LEU A 745 22.09 -16.77 -2.22
C LEU A 745 21.83 -15.30 -2.52
N ARG A 746 22.07 -14.92 -3.78
CA ARG A 746 21.94 -13.51 -4.24
C ARG A 746 20.82 -13.32 -5.26
N ASN A 747 20.06 -14.35 -5.53
CA ASN A 747 18.92 -14.34 -6.45
C ASN A 747 17.65 -14.73 -5.70
N LEU A 748 16.57 -13.97 -5.93
CA LEU A 748 15.23 -14.39 -5.55
C LEU A 748 14.59 -15.16 -6.73
N PRO A 749 13.74 -16.14 -6.45
CA PRO A 749 13.53 -16.78 -5.16
C PRO A 749 14.78 -17.56 -4.67
N LEU A 750 14.88 -17.70 -3.32
CA LEU A 750 16.00 -18.39 -2.67
C LEU A 750 15.93 -19.89 -2.92
N ARG A 751 16.83 -20.42 -3.74
CA ARG A 751 16.89 -21.84 -4.07
C ARG A 751 18.27 -22.41 -3.75
N LEU A 752 18.31 -23.44 -2.91
CA LEU A 752 19.50 -24.27 -2.71
C LEU A 752 19.58 -25.28 -3.85
N ALA A 753 20.74 -25.37 -4.50
CA ALA A 753 20.97 -26.21 -5.69
C ALA A 753 21.04 -27.72 -5.35
#